data_25ed70762fce4ccc9a0a648d48b593d3
#
_entry.id   25ed70762fce4ccc9a0a648d48b593d3
#
_cell.length_a   1.000
_cell.length_b   1.000
_cell.length_c   1.000
_cell.angle_alpha   90.00
_cell.angle_beta   90.00
_cell.angle_gamma   90.00
#
_symmetry.space_group_name_H-M   'P 1'
#
loop_
_entity.id
_entity.type
_entity.pdbx_description
1 polymer ?
#
loop_
_entity_poly.entity_id
_entity_poly.type
_entity_poly.pdbx_seq_one_letter_code
_entity_poly.pdbx_strand_id
1 'polypeptide(L)'
;MSAVRAADWLPGALRDAPAEPPAQPRLLDALLSAIDRQRALLEDDIDQVYEDFFIESCAEWAIPYIAALVGLPADAGRAEVASAVALRRRKGTPAALEDLAEVLTGWTALAVEGWQVTLWAQRLGHPPPPRAAAVDLRSRARHRLGTPFEPARRCVTPSGRWNPRTATALLWPWQLRTLRAAQATAIGDRRYTLHPLGVDAPLYVRPRPRALATRTASQLDAPLRAGYRVLESLGDVEYGDRWRLGPEHPLLAGAPDAPPLISLTAGNAPVPPEALRFGSVPGGAAPPAPAADEVVVDLARGRVHVGDGFAAGIRATFHRPVSGRLGALAGDAPADVGARVVVTVDRDATPSAFVVTTIEAAIDRAEQLCQDDPELRPEDSLPGRPDVEIRLATSDRLPPPAPVAFAPKLPRWRIVAPALLTPTIGGTLALDLEGACVTLEGVYLRGDLELGAGLAGVELVNLTMNPVAGRAVLVSPDAWGLALGARRCLLGPVRADLAALPIRLTDCVVDGHGLGLAGCGDPVPGGAATAAIDARERFAPGLVADGVTFAGPVSAETAQAVDCVFVDGVEVVRGGEGCLRHCYVGPEPLPRPTTYRCLTEPVPRFVSERFEAGGYYALDLETDQPLLTAASDGGEVGAYHHARRAAGLNRLRRRIHEFVPLGLRAEVEMAPWEER
;
A
#
# COMPACT_ATOMS: atom_id res chain seq x y z
N MET A 1 -15.77 33.67 -10.24
CA MET A 1 -16.84 34.70 -10.36
C MET A 1 -17.88 34.38 -9.31
N SER A 2 -18.44 35.38 -8.57
CA SER A 2 -19.52 35.13 -7.62
C SER A 2 -20.72 34.57 -8.37
N ALA A 3 -21.18 33.37 -8.03
CA ALA A 3 -22.34 32.76 -8.69
C ALA A 3 -23.59 33.61 -8.43
N VAL A 4 -24.20 34.15 -9.48
CA VAL A 4 -25.46 34.92 -9.41
C VAL A 4 -26.55 33.93 -9.00
N ARG A 5 -27.24 34.16 -7.88
CA ARG A 5 -28.31 33.27 -7.40
C ARG A 5 -29.59 33.49 -8.20
N ALA A 6 -30.41 32.46 -8.36
CA ALA A 6 -31.72 32.57 -9.00
C ALA A 6 -32.62 33.64 -8.31
N ALA A 7 -32.45 33.79 -7.01
CA ALA A 7 -33.10 34.85 -6.22
C ALA A 7 -32.74 36.27 -6.67
N ASP A 8 -31.55 36.53 -7.21
CA ASP A 8 -31.07 37.85 -7.64
C ASP A 8 -31.80 38.33 -8.91
N TRP A 9 -32.41 37.42 -9.65
CA TRP A 9 -33.21 37.75 -10.86
C TRP A 9 -34.65 38.09 -10.54
N LEU A 10 -35.07 37.91 -9.27
CA LEU A 10 -36.43 38.26 -8.86
C LEU A 10 -36.56 39.75 -8.59
N PRO A 11 -37.75 40.32 -8.89
CA PRO A 11 -38.08 41.67 -8.43
C PRO A 11 -37.95 41.78 -6.90
N GLY A 12 -37.45 42.92 -6.40
CA GLY A 12 -37.21 43.15 -4.98
C GLY A 12 -38.44 42.88 -4.09
N ALA A 13 -39.62 43.18 -4.56
CA ALA A 13 -40.87 42.89 -3.84
C ALA A 13 -41.11 41.39 -3.55
N LEU A 14 -40.59 40.47 -4.39
CA LEU A 14 -40.67 39.02 -4.18
C LEU A 14 -39.46 38.50 -3.38
N ARG A 15 -38.30 39.09 -3.64
CA ARG A 15 -37.07 38.72 -2.94
C ARG A 15 -37.11 39.09 -1.45
N ASP A 16 -37.58 40.30 -1.15
CA ASP A 16 -37.53 40.88 0.19
C ASP A 16 -38.82 40.66 1.00
N ALA A 17 -39.79 39.89 0.45
CA ALA A 17 -41.04 39.58 1.14
C ALA A 17 -40.77 38.72 2.42
N PRO A 18 -41.40 39.07 3.59
CA PRO A 18 -41.17 38.33 4.82
C PRO A 18 -41.67 36.89 4.75
N ALA A 19 -41.02 35.98 5.45
CA ALA A 19 -41.48 34.62 5.62
C ALA A 19 -42.68 34.55 6.59
N GLU A 20 -43.74 33.83 6.21
CA GLU A 20 -44.90 33.58 7.09
C GLU A 20 -45.13 32.04 7.15
N PRO A 21 -45.05 31.46 8.32
CA PRO A 21 -44.59 31.94 9.61
C PRO A 21 -43.05 32.08 9.69
N PRO A 22 -42.51 32.95 10.55
CA PRO A 22 -41.09 33.34 10.55
C PRO A 22 -40.09 32.22 10.87
N ALA A 23 -40.56 31.04 11.26
CA ALA A 23 -39.72 29.89 11.60
C ALA A 23 -39.57 28.84 10.45
N GLN A 24 -40.20 29.07 9.30
CA GLN A 24 -40.08 28.13 8.17
C GLN A 24 -39.45 28.80 6.95
N PRO A 25 -38.55 28.10 6.22
CA PRO A 25 -38.03 28.63 4.96
C PRO A 25 -39.20 28.85 3.98
N ARG A 26 -39.20 29.98 3.26
CA ARG A 26 -40.21 30.23 2.24
C ARG A 26 -40.18 29.14 1.17
N LEU A 27 -41.33 28.67 0.73
CA LEU A 27 -41.43 27.67 -0.36
C LEU A 27 -40.70 28.18 -1.62
N LEU A 28 -40.75 29.48 -1.87
CA LEU A 28 -40.03 30.13 -2.96
C LEU A 28 -38.50 29.99 -2.82
N ASP A 29 -37.93 30.16 -1.63
CA ASP A 29 -36.52 30.04 -1.39
C ASP A 29 -36.07 28.59 -1.55
N ALA A 30 -36.89 27.63 -1.13
CA ALA A 30 -36.62 26.21 -1.34
C ALA A 30 -36.64 25.82 -2.84
N LEU A 31 -37.59 26.37 -3.62
CA LEU A 31 -37.64 26.19 -5.07
C LEU A 31 -36.42 26.80 -5.77
N LEU A 32 -36.07 28.07 -5.41
CA LEU A 32 -34.93 28.76 -5.99
C LEU A 32 -33.61 28.05 -5.65
N SER A 33 -33.46 27.54 -4.43
CA SER A 33 -32.29 26.75 -4.04
C SER A 33 -32.19 25.42 -4.80
N ALA A 34 -33.32 24.81 -5.18
CA ALA A 34 -33.33 23.63 -6.02
C ALA A 34 -32.88 23.97 -7.46
N ILE A 35 -33.34 25.11 -8.00
CA ILE A 35 -32.90 25.60 -9.31
C ILE A 35 -31.41 25.95 -9.30
N ASP A 36 -30.92 26.64 -8.26
CA ASP A 36 -29.50 26.98 -8.13
C ASP A 36 -28.62 25.71 -8.04
N ARG A 37 -29.07 24.66 -7.34
CA ARG A 37 -28.35 23.37 -7.32
C ARG A 37 -28.25 22.72 -8.70
N GLN A 38 -29.36 22.72 -9.46
CA GLN A 38 -29.33 22.17 -10.83
C GLN A 38 -28.44 23.02 -11.74
N ARG A 39 -28.47 24.34 -11.59
CA ARG A 39 -27.60 25.23 -12.35
C ARG A 39 -26.12 25.01 -12.00
N ALA A 40 -25.79 24.87 -10.72
CA ALA A 40 -24.42 24.58 -10.31
C ALA A 40 -23.87 23.31 -10.94
N LEU A 41 -24.69 22.23 -11.02
CA LEU A 41 -24.29 21.00 -11.71
C LEU A 41 -24.00 21.24 -13.19
N LEU A 42 -24.79 22.06 -13.88
CA LEU A 42 -24.55 22.40 -15.29
C LEU A 42 -23.30 23.29 -15.47
N GLU A 43 -23.05 24.21 -14.54
CA GLU A 43 -21.83 25.03 -14.55
C GLU A 43 -20.59 24.17 -14.32
N ASP A 44 -20.64 23.22 -13.35
CA ASP A 44 -19.58 22.25 -13.10
C ASP A 44 -19.31 21.36 -14.31
N ASP A 45 -20.38 20.91 -15.01
CA ASP A 45 -20.25 20.13 -16.25
C ASP A 45 -19.59 20.94 -17.38
N ILE A 46 -19.93 22.24 -17.50
CA ILE A 46 -19.33 23.14 -18.51
C ILE A 46 -17.83 23.37 -18.18
N ASP A 47 -17.51 23.60 -16.92
CA ASP A 47 -16.13 23.78 -16.49
C ASP A 47 -15.33 22.46 -16.73
N GLN A 48 -15.94 21.30 -16.46
CA GLN A 48 -15.33 19.99 -16.76
C GLN A 48 -15.04 19.79 -18.26
N VAL A 49 -15.88 20.27 -19.15
CA VAL A 49 -15.63 20.19 -20.60
C VAL A 49 -14.32 20.90 -20.99
N TYR A 50 -13.99 22.00 -20.34
CA TYR A 50 -12.71 22.66 -20.57
C TYR A 50 -11.53 21.82 -20.05
N GLU A 51 -11.65 21.24 -18.87
CA GLU A 51 -10.65 20.35 -18.28
C GLU A 51 -10.44 19.08 -19.12
N ASP A 52 -11.47 18.61 -19.84
CA ASP A 52 -11.39 17.43 -20.69
C ASP A 52 -10.48 17.59 -21.92
N PHE A 53 -9.99 18.78 -22.20
CA PHE A 53 -8.95 19.00 -23.21
C PHE A 53 -7.54 18.66 -22.70
N PHE A 54 -7.34 18.55 -21.37
CA PHE A 54 -6.05 18.34 -20.77
C PHE A 54 -5.95 16.92 -20.17
N ILE A 55 -4.94 16.16 -20.58
CA ILE A 55 -4.76 14.78 -20.09
C ILE A 55 -4.62 14.67 -18.57
N GLU A 56 -4.12 15.71 -17.91
CA GLU A 56 -3.91 15.75 -16.49
C GLU A 56 -5.22 15.82 -15.68
N SER A 57 -6.22 16.55 -16.18
CA SER A 57 -7.48 16.86 -15.48
C SER A 57 -8.74 16.28 -16.13
N CYS A 58 -8.64 15.79 -17.38
CA CYS A 58 -9.80 15.27 -18.11
C CYS A 58 -10.51 14.12 -17.38
N ALA A 59 -11.80 13.96 -17.61
CA ALA A 59 -12.54 12.79 -17.16
C ALA A 59 -12.04 11.51 -17.90
N GLU A 60 -12.27 10.33 -17.31
CA GLU A 60 -11.77 9.07 -17.86
C GLU A 60 -12.28 8.78 -19.28
N TRP A 61 -13.52 9.17 -19.59
CA TRP A 61 -14.11 8.97 -20.92
C TRP A 61 -13.39 9.74 -22.02
N ALA A 62 -12.70 10.84 -21.71
CA ALA A 62 -11.96 11.66 -22.68
C ALA A 62 -10.58 11.08 -23.03
N ILE A 63 -10.00 10.24 -22.17
CA ILE A 63 -8.66 9.66 -22.38
C ILE A 63 -8.52 8.94 -23.72
N PRO A 64 -9.46 8.08 -24.18
CA PRO A 64 -9.34 7.41 -25.47
C PRO A 64 -9.26 8.37 -26.66
N TYR A 65 -9.94 9.52 -26.59
CA TYR A 65 -9.92 10.53 -27.65
C TYR A 65 -8.57 11.24 -27.70
N ILE A 66 -8.02 11.62 -26.53
CA ILE A 66 -6.68 12.22 -26.45
C ILE A 66 -5.62 11.19 -26.88
N ALA A 67 -5.77 9.93 -26.49
CA ALA A 67 -4.90 8.83 -26.92
C ALA A 67 -4.85 8.72 -28.46
N ALA A 68 -6.00 8.78 -29.13
CA ALA A 68 -6.06 8.76 -30.59
C ALA A 68 -5.32 9.94 -31.25
N LEU A 69 -5.37 11.14 -30.67
CA LEU A 69 -4.64 12.31 -31.16
C LEU A 69 -3.12 12.12 -31.10
N VAL A 70 -2.62 11.42 -30.09
CA VAL A 70 -1.20 11.08 -29.99
C VAL A 70 -0.85 9.73 -30.61
N GLY A 71 -1.80 9.09 -31.30
CA GLY A 71 -1.59 7.81 -32.02
C GLY A 71 -1.35 6.64 -31.07
N LEU A 72 -2.02 6.59 -29.94
CA LEU A 72 -2.07 5.48 -29.02
C LEU A 72 -3.39 4.72 -29.15
N PRO A 73 -3.44 3.43 -28.73
CA PRO A 73 -4.68 2.67 -28.74
C PRO A 73 -5.67 3.22 -27.69
N ALA A 74 -6.97 2.95 -27.90
CA ALA A 74 -8.02 3.48 -27.02
C ALA A 74 -7.97 2.96 -25.57
N ASP A 75 -7.32 1.83 -25.33
CA ASP A 75 -7.11 1.25 -24.01
C ASP A 75 -5.86 1.82 -23.28
N ALA A 76 -5.21 2.84 -23.84
CA ALA A 76 -4.08 3.52 -23.21
C ALA A 76 -4.52 4.24 -21.94
N GLY A 77 -3.76 4.07 -20.85
CA GLY A 77 -4.02 4.76 -19.59
C GLY A 77 -3.56 6.22 -19.61
N ARG A 78 -4.09 7.04 -18.70
CA ARG A 78 -3.74 8.46 -18.55
C ARG A 78 -2.22 8.72 -18.54
N ALA A 79 -1.47 7.99 -17.70
CA ALA A 79 -0.02 8.14 -17.59
C ALA A 79 0.71 7.84 -18.92
N GLU A 80 0.22 6.85 -19.66
CA GLU A 80 0.75 6.48 -20.97
C GLU A 80 0.54 7.58 -22.01
N VAL A 81 -0.65 8.15 -22.04
CA VAL A 81 -0.99 9.26 -22.95
C VAL A 81 -0.17 10.51 -22.61
N ALA A 82 -0.11 10.88 -21.33
CA ALA A 82 0.68 12.02 -20.86
C ALA A 82 2.18 11.90 -21.23
N SER A 83 2.72 10.68 -21.16
CA SER A 83 4.15 10.42 -21.43
C SER A 83 4.47 10.15 -22.90
N ALA A 84 3.49 9.97 -23.76
CA ALA A 84 3.65 9.46 -25.13
C ALA A 84 4.66 10.23 -25.97
N VAL A 85 4.61 11.56 -25.97
CA VAL A 85 5.52 12.41 -26.74
C VAL A 85 6.93 12.35 -26.19
N ALA A 86 7.08 12.40 -24.86
CA ALA A 86 8.38 12.32 -24.19
C ALA A 86 9.07 10.97 -24.45
N LEU A 87 8.35 9.88 -24.35
CA LEU A 87 8.83 8.52 -24.63
C LEU A 87 9.28 8.39 -26.11
N ARG A 88 8.47 8.86 -27.06
CA ARG A 88 8.81 8.79 -28.49
C ARG A 88 10.04 9.59 -28.86
N ARG A 89 10.27 10.74 -28.21
CA ARG A 89 11.48 11.55 -28.43
C ARG A 89 12.76 10.85 -27.97
N ARG A 90 12.64 9.91 -27.02
CA ARG A 90 13.78 9.18 -26.44
C ARG A 90 13.87 7.72 -26.90
N LYS A 91 13.10 7.31 -27.93
CA LYS A 91 13.20 5.96 -28.50
C LYS A 91 14.65 5.57 -28.78
N GLY A 92 15.01 4.32 -28.46
CA GLY A 92 16.35 3.78 -28.67
C GLY A 92 17.31 4.02 -27.50
N THR A 93 16.85 4.56 -26.38
CA THR A 93 17.66 4.73 -25.16
C THR A 93 17.19 3.79 -24.05
N PRO A 94 18.12 3.29 -23.18
CA PRO A 94 17.74 2.49 -22.01
C PRO A 94 16.72 3.21 -21.09
N ALA A 95 16.88 4.52 -20.90
CA ALA A 95 15.98 5.32 -20.10
C ALA A 95 14.54 5.32 -20.65
N ALA A 96 14.35 5.29 -21.96
CA ALA A 96 13.01 5.20 -22.55
C ALA A 96 12.37 3.83 -22.30
N LEU A 97 13.13 2.76 -22.18
CA LEU A 97 12.65 1.44 -21.81
C LEU A 97 12.21 1.39 -20.34
N GLU A 98 12.99 2.03 -19.45
CA GLU A 98 12.68 2.14 -18.03
C GLU A 98 11.39 2.95 -17.81
N ASP A 99 11.32 4.14 -18.40
CA ASP A 99 10.15 5.00 -18.29
C ASP A 99 8.89 4.36 -18.90
N LEU A 100 9.02 3.67 -20.06
CA LEU A 100 7.91 2.93 -20.65
C LEU A 100 7.41 1.83 -19.71
N ALA A 101 8.32 1.07 -19.12
CA ALA A 101 7.97 0.01 -18.19
C ALA A 101 7.28 0.55 -16.94
N GLU A 102 7.81 1.64 -16.36
CA GLU A 102 7.22 2.29 -15.20
C GLU A 102 5.82 2.87 -15.51
N VAL A 103 5.67 3.54 -16.65
CA VAL A 103 4.39 4.13 -17.09
C VAL A 103 3.31 3.07 -17.30
N LEU A 104 3.67 1.91 -17.88
CA LEU A 104 2.70 0.85 -18.20
C LEU A 104 2.39 -0.07 -17.03
N THR A 105 3.33 -0.24 -16.10
CA THR A 105 3.18 -1.21 -15.00
C THR A 105 3.07 -0.55 -13.62
N GLY A 106 3.52 0.69 -13.46
CA GLY A 106 3.68 1.36 -12.16
C GLY A 106 4.84 0.80 -11.32
N TRP A 107 5.70 -0.05 -11.89
CA TRP A 107 6.77 -0.73 -11.17
C TRP A 107 8.12 -0.11 -11.46
N THR A 108 9.04 -0.25 -10.49
CA THR A 108 10.43 0.13 -10.71
C THR A 108 11.03 -0.76 -11.81
N ALA A 109 11.67 -0.14 -12.78
CA ALA A 109 12.29 -0.82 -13.90
C ALA A 109 13.73 -0.38 -14.10
N LEU A 110 14.61 -1.29 -14.53
CA LEU A 110 15.96 -0.99 -14.98
C LEU A 110 16.22 -1.65 -16.32
N ALA A 111 16.72 -0.91 -17.28
CA ALA A 111 17.14 -1.43 -18.57
C ALA A 111 18.61 -1.86 -18.53
N VAL A 112 18.85 -3.14 -18.78
CA VAL A 112 20.20 -3.72 -18.87
C VAL A 112 20.44 -4.21 -20.30
N GLU A 113 21.44 -3.63 -20.94
CA GLU A 113 21.86 -4.09 -22.26
C GLU A 113 22.72 -5.34 -22.11
N GLY A 114 22.41 -6.39 -22.87
CA GLY A 114 23.07 -7.71 -22.77
C GLY A 114 24.59 -7.69 -22.93
N TRP A 115 25.12 -6.75 -23.69
CA TRP A 115 26.58 -6.58 -23.81
C TRP A 115 27.28 -6.19 -22.51
N GLN A 116 26.57 -5.55 -21.58
CA GLN A 116 27.11 -5.15 -20.27
C GLN A 116 27.31 -6.34 -19.33
N VAL A 117 26.51 -7.40 -19.48
CA VAL A 117 26.54 -8.60 -18.66
C VAL A 117 27.15 -9.80 -19.40
N THR A 118 27.56 -9.64 -20.65
CA THR A 118 28.19 -10.69 -21.46
C THR A 118 29.68 -10.75 -21.20
N LEU A 119 30.18 -11.96 -20.96
CA LEU A 119 31.62 -12.20 -20.87
C LEU A 119 32.24 -12.42 -22.26
N TRP A 120 33.33 -11.73 -22.54
CA TRP A 120 34.07 -11.84 -23.77
C TRP A 120 35.32 -12.67 -23.55
N ALA A 121 35.42 -13.80 -24.23
CA ALA A 121 36.65 -14.61 -24.20
C ALA A 121 37.77 -13.92 -24.98
N GLN A 122 39.00 -14.02 -24.49
CA GLN A 122 40.17 -13.56 -25.22
C GLN A 122 40.37 -14.34 -26.51
N ARG A 123 40.58 -13.63 -27.60
CA ARG A 123 40.96 -14.17 -28.88
C ARG A 123 42.15 -13.39 -29.42
N LEU A 124 43.30 -14.05 -29.64
CA LEU A 124 44.56 -13.41 -30.00
C LEU A 124 44.45 -12.58 -31.28
N GLY A 125 43.63 -12.98 -32.27
CA GLY A 125 43.43 -12.24 -33.51
C GLY A 125 42.44 -11.06 -33.42
N HIS A 126 41.69 -10.95 -32.31
CA HIS A 126 40.75 -9.87 -32.06
C HIS A 126 40.79 -9.55 -30.59
N PRO A 127 41.67 -8.65 -30.14
CA PRO A 127 41.71 -8.27 -28.73
C PRO A 127 40.35 -7.70 -28.30
N PRO A 128 39.79 -8.19 -27.19
CA PRO A 128 38.52 -7.71 -26.69
C PRO A 128 38.62 -6.24 -26.29
N PRO A 129 37.49 -5.48 -26.31
CA PRO A 129 37.47 -4.13 -25.76
C PRO A 129 38.00 -4.11 -24.32
N PRO A 130 38.51 -2.99 -23.81
CA PRO A 130 39.14 -2.90 -22.48
C PRO A 130 38.24 -3.35 -21.30
N ARG A 131 36.96 -3.62 -21.55
CA ARG A 131 36.01 -4.17 -20.59
C ARG A 131 35.82 -5.69 -20.66
N ALA A 132 36.52 -6.38 -21.56
CA ALA A 132 36.49 -7.83 -21.61
C ALA A 132 37.31 -8.37 -20.44
N ALA A 133 36.64 -8.95 -19.45
CA ALA A 133 37.28 -9.48 -18.28
C ALA A 133 36.92 -10.96 -18.12
N ALA A 134 37.94 -11.77 -17.78
CA ALA A 134 37.70 -13.01 -17.09
C ALA A 134 37.04 -12.72 -15.72
N VAL A 135 36.16 -13.57 -15.24
CA VAL A 135 35.63 -13.42 -13.90
C VAL A 135 36.77 -13.51 -12.90
N ASP A 136 37.15 -12.39 -12.35
CA ASP A 136 38.08 -12.35 -11.24
C ASP A 136 37.33 -12.70 -9.96
N LEU A 137 37.56 -13.90 -9.44
CA LEU A 137 36.97 -14.39 -8.19
C LEU A 137 37.40 -13.57 -6.97
N ARG A 138 38.44 -12.75 -7.09
CA ARG A 138 38.90 -11.81 -6.05
C ARG A 138 38.16 -10.48 -6.14
N SER A 139 37.51 -10.20 -7.26
CA SER A 139 36.82 -8.93 -7.46
C SER A 139 35.43 -8.95 -6.82
N ARG A 140 34.91 -7.78 -6.49
CA ARG A 140 33.52 -7.62 -6.04
C ARG A 140 32.48 -8.13 -7.04
N ALA A 141 32.86 -8.36 -8.31
CA ALA A 141 31.98 -8.94 -9.32
C ALA A 141 31.43 -10.32 -8.94
N ARG A 142 32.14 -11.08 -8.09
CA ARG A 142 31.64 -12.37 -7.55
C ARG A 142 30.30 -12.21 -6.80
N HIS A 143 30.07 -11.04 -6.17
CA HIS A 143 28.88 -10.78 -5.39
C HIS A 143 27.64 -10.52 -6.26
N ARG A 144 27.82 -10.35 -7.57
CA ARG A 144 26.73 -10.25 -8.54
C ARG A 144 26.12 -11.61 -8.91
N LEU A 145 26.79 -12.70 -8.54
CA LEU A 145 26.31 -14.07 -8.81
C LEU A 145 24.96 -14.29 -8.10
N GLY A 146 23.96 -14.73 -8.85
CA GLY A 146 22.59 -14.91 -8.35
C GLY A 146 21.78 -13.60 -8.24
N THR A 147 22.31 -12.47 -8.65
CA THR A 147 21.56 -11.22 -8.76
C THR A 147 21.15 -10.94 -10.20
N PRO A 148 20.21 -10.01 -10.46
CA PRO A 148 19.87 -9.57 -11.81
C PRO A 148 21.07 -9.02 -12.63
N PHE A 149 22.16 -8.65 -11.96
CA PHE A 149 23.38 -8.12 -12.56
C PHE A 149 24.49 -9.18 -12.73
N GLU A 150 24.15 -10.44 -12.60
CA GLU A 150 25.10 -11.53 -12.80
C GLU A 150 25.64 -11.52 -14.22
N PRO A 151 26.98 -11.51 -14.42
CA PRO A 151 27.57 -11.61 -15.75
C PRO A 151 27.33 -13.00 -16.35
N ALA A 152 27.07 -13.05 -17.65
CA ALA A 152 26.84 -14.31 -18.35
C ALA A 152 28.06 -15.22 -18.30
N ARG A 153 27.83 -16.47 -18.01
CA ARG A 153 28.84 -17.53 -18.10
C ARG A 153 28.84 -18.21 -19.47
N ARG A 154 27.72 -18.16 -20.19
CA ARG A 154 27.57 -18.86 -21.47
C ARG A 154 26.43 -18.25 -22.30
N CYS A 155 26.75 -17.74 -23.50
CA CYS A 155 25.78 -17.28 -24.49
C CYS A 155 25.44 -18.44 -25.42
N VAL A 156 24.48 -19.28 -25.07
CA VAL A 156 24.09 -20.45 -25.88
C VAL A 156 22.83 -20.19 -26.70
N THR A 157 21.96 -19.29 -26.22
CA THR A 157 20.67 -18.99 -26.86
C THR A 157 20.73 -17.66 -27.60
N PRO A 158 20.02 -17.55 -28.74
CA PRO A 158 19.94 -16.29 -29.48
C PRO A 158 19.08 -15.24 -28.76
N SER A 159 18.46 -15.58 -27.65
CA SER A 159 17.59 -14.73 -26.81
C SER A 159 18.02 -14.79 -25.35
N GLY A 160 17.50 -13.89 -24.53
CA GLY A 160 17.77 -13.80 -23.10
C GLY A 160 18.72 -12.66 -22.74
N ARG A 161 18.69 -12.24 -21.48
CA ARG A 161 19.41 -11.06 -20.98
C ARG A 161 20.92 -11.06 -21.19
N TRP A 162 21.51 -12.23 -21.37
CA TRP A 162 22.95 -12.36 -21.61
C TRP A 162 23.35 -12.32 -23.10
N ASN A 163 22.40 -12.13 -24.01
CA ASN A 163 22.73 -11.95 -25.41
C ASN A 163 23.15 -10.50 -25.66
N PRO A 164 24.30 -10.24 -26.32
CA PRO A 164 24.78 -8.89 -26.60
C PRO A 164 23.80 -8.01 -27.39
N ARG A 165 22.88 -8.64 -28.13
CA ARG A 165 21.85 -7.93 -28.91
C ARG A 165 20.52 -7.77 -28.19
N THR A 166 20.48 -8.03 -26.89
CA THR A 166 19.26 -7.90 -26.08
C THR A 166 19.35 -6.66 -25.20
N ALA A 167 18.24 -5.92 -25.13
CA ALA A 167 17.98 -4.93 -24.10
C ALA A 167 16.86 -5.44 -23.22
N THR A 168 17.19 -5.76 -21.97
CA THR A 168 16.23 -6.36 -21.01
C THR A 168 15.73 -5.29 -20.06
N ALA A 169 14.41 -5.14 -19.96
CA ALA A 169 13.80 -4.41 -18.87
C ALA A 169 13.61 -5.38 -17.68
N LEU A 170 14.38 -5.16 -16.63
CA LEU A 170 14.22 -5.83 -15.35
C LEU A 170 13.15 -5.11 -14.55
N LEU A 171 12.14 -5.82 -14.12
CA LEU A 171 11.00 -5.27 -13.39
C LEU A 171 10.99 -5.74 -11.94
N TRP A 172 10.74 -4.82 -11.03
CA TRP A 172 10.41 -5.12 -9.65
C TRP A 172 8.91 -4.87 -9.45
N PRO A 173 8.06 -5.91 -9.33
CA PRO A 173 6.61 -5.79 -9.25
C PRO A 173 6.13 -5.25 -7.89
N TRP A 174 6.92 -4.35 -7.31
CA TRP A 174 6.63 -3.61 -6.09
C TRP A 174 7.27 -2.22 -6.14
N GLN A 175 6.80 -1.34 -5.28
CA GLN A 175 7.42 -0.04 -5.01
C GLN A 175 8.02 -0.05 -3.61
N LEU A 176 9.15 0.63 -3.44
CA LEU A 176 9.69 0.86 -2.10
C LEU A 176 9.04 2.09 -1.49
N ARG A 177 8.45 1.88 -0.33
CA ARG A 177 7.94 2.94 0.54
C ARG A 177 8.83 3.05 1.77
N THR A 178 8.96 4.27 2.28
CA THR A 178 9.79 4.56 3.45
C THR A 178 8.90 4.69 4.67
N LEU A 179 9.15 3.84 5.69
CA LEU A 179 8.65 4.11 7.03
C LEU A 179 9.58 5.14 7.66
N ARG A 180 9.02 6.28 8.10
CA ARG A 180 9.81 7.38 8.67
C ARG A 180 9.64 7.42 10.17
N ALA A 181 10.77 7.38 10.89
CA ALA A 181 10.83 7.46 12.34
C ALA A 181 9.82 6.55 13.06
N ALA A 182 9.52 5.39 12.48
CA ALA A 182 8.57 4.45 13.05
C ALA A 182 9.10 3.87 14.37
N GLN A 183 8.26 3.83 15.39
CA GLN A 183 8.64 3.29 16.69
C GLN A 183 8.80 1.78 16.62
N ALA A 184 10.01 1.29 16.91
CA ALA A 184 10.31 -0.13 16.95
C ALA A 184 9.59 -0.84 18.12
N THR A 185 9.32 -2.13 17.93
CA THR A 185 8.65 -2.96 18.93
C THR A 185 9.67 -3.75 19.74
N ALA A 186 9.68 -3.61 21.06
CA ALA A 186 10.51 -4.40 21.94
C ALA A 186 10.12 -5.87 21.90
N ILE A 187 11.13 -6.75 21.80
CA ILE A 187 11.00 -8.22 21.86
C ILE A 187 11.76 -8.83 23.03
N GLY A 188 12.33 -8.01 23.91
CA GLY A 188 13.05 -8.35 25.14
C GLY A 188 14.51 -7.92 25.13
N ASP A 189 15.12 -7.75 26.31
CA ASP A 189 16.57 -7.51 26.53
C ASP A 189 17.21 -6.53 25.55
N ARG A 190 16.65 -5.31 25.43
CA ARG A 190 17.10 -4.26 24.49
C ARG A 190 17.09 -4.68 23.01
N ARG A 191 16.35 -5.72 22.66
CA ARG A 191 16.10 -6.17 21.31
C ARG A 191 14.76 -5.64 20.83
N TYR A 192 14.73 -5.23 19.58
CA TYR A 192 13.55 -4.63 18.94
C TYR A 192 13.36 -5.19 17.55
N THR A 193 12.12 -5.37 17.11
CA THR A 193 11.79 -5.46 15.69
C THR A 193 11.47 -4.06 15.17
N LEU A 194 11.98 -3.72 14.00
CA LEU A 194 11.81 -2.39 13.42
C LEU A 194 10.38 -2.14 12.94
N HIS A 195 9.65 -3.22 12.62
CA HIS A 195 8.29 -3.09 12.13
C HIS A 195 7.31 -2.66 13.25
N PRO A 196 6.45 -1.65 13.01
CA PRO A 196 5.52 -1.12 14.04
C PRO A 196 4.56 -2.16 14.60
N LEU A 197 4.13 -3.14 13.79
CA LEU A 197 3.24 -4.23 14.22
C LEU A 197 3.96 -5.37 14.97
N GLY A 198 5.28 -5.31 15.11
CA GLY A 198 6.05 -6.30 15.86
C GLY A 198 6.37 -7.59 15.07
N VAL A 199 6.22 -7.58 13.76
CA VAL A 199 6.59 -8.68 12.88
C VAL A 199 8.00 -8.50 12.31
N ASP A 200 8.61 -9.59 11.87
CA ASP A 200 9.87 -9.53 11.15
C ASP A 200 9.65 -8.99 9.75
N ALA A 201 10.54 -8.11 9.31
CA ALA A 201 10.47 -7.50 8.00
C ALA A 201 11.87 -7.25 7.45
N PRO A 202 12.27 -7.87 6.34
CA PRO A 202 13.59 -7.67 5.76
C PRO A 202 13.79 -6.22 5.34
N LEU A 203 15.04 -5.75 5.40
CA LEU A 203 15.40 -4.41 4.97
C LEU A 203 15.69 -4.39 3.46
N TYR A 204 15.41 -3.26 2.80
CA TYR A 204 15.62 -3.05 1.38
C TYR A 204 16.49 -1.83 1.11
N VAL A 205 17.34 -1.94 0.10
CA VAL A 205 18.13 -0.82 -0.42
C VAL A 205 17.25 0.03 -1.30
N ARG A 206 17.14 1.32 -1.00
CA ARG A 206 16.41 2.25 -1.86
C ARG A 206 17.25 2.60 -3.10
N PRO A 207 16.68 2.50 -4.31
CA PRO A 207 17.37 2.89 -5.53
C PRO A 207 17.79 4.36 -5.48
N ARG A 208 18.97 4.65 -6.04
CA ARG A 208 19.37 6.03 -6.28
C ARG A 208 18.56 6.60 -7.46
N PRO A 209 18.16 7.89 -7.38
CA PRO A 209 17.65 8.57 -8.56
C PRO A 209 18.69 8.50 -9.68
N ARG A 210 18.31 7.99 -10.82
CA ARG A 210 19.20 7.90 -11.97
C ARG A 210 19.27 9.27 -12.66
N ALA A 211 20.39 9.97 -12.53
CA ALA A 211 20.65 11.13 -13.36
C ALA A 211 20.89 10.68 -14.78
N LEU A 212 19.95 11.02 -15.68
CA LEU A 212 19.99 10.88 -17.15
C LEU A 212 20.95 9.84 -17.78
N ALA A 213 20.37 8.98 -18.50
CA ALA A 213 20.68 8.20 -19.71
C ALA A 213 22.12 7.68 -20.02
N THR A 214 23.16 8.09 -19.34
CA THR A 214 24.55 7.70 -19.68
C THR A 214 25.18 6.72 -18.71
N ARG A 215 24.56 6.46 -17.56
CA ARG A 215 25.10 5.57 -16.53
C ARG A 215 24.61 4.15 -16.71
N THR A 216 25.52 3.20 -16.78
CA THR A 216 25.22 1.77 -16.73
C THR A 216 24.45 1.43 -15.47
N ALA A 217 23.36 0.66 -15.60
CA ALA A 217 22.57 0.18 -14.48
C ALA A 217 23.42 -0.65 -13.50
N SER A 218 23.25 -0.41 -12.23
CA SER A 218 24.00 -1.07 -11.15
C SER A 218 23.06 -1.53 -10.03
N GLN A 219 23.58 -2.30 -9.10
CA GLN A 219 22.81 -2.74 -7.94
C GLN A 219 22.31 -1.58 -7.06
N LEU A 220 23.00 -0.43 -7.06
CA LEU A 220 22.55 0.79 -6.36
C LEU A 220 21.29 1.42 -6.98
N ASP A 221 20.99 1.07 -8.20
CA ASP A 221 19.85 1.60 -8.94
C ASP A 221 18.61 0.68 -8.82
N ALA A 222 18.76 -0.47 -8.14
CA ALA A 222 17.73 -1.48 -7.96
C ALA A 222 17.19 -1.52 -6.53
N PRO A 223 15.88 -1.79 -6.33
CA PRO A 223 15.27 -1.97 -5.01
C PRO A 223 15.55 -3.39 -4.50
N LEU A 224 16.80 -3.69 -4.15
CA LEU A 224 17.23 -5.01 -3.72
C LEU A 224 17.01 -5.20 -2.22
N ARG A 225 16.72 -6.45 -1.82
CA ARG A 225 16.75 -6.85 -0.41
C ARG A 225 18.16 -6.67 0.13
N ALA A 226 18.29 -6.04 1.29
CA ALA A 226 19.56 -5.86 1.93
C ALA A 226 20.06 -7.19 2.49
N GLY A 227 21.08 -7.72 1.87
CA GLY A 227 21.77 -8.95 2.29
C GLY A 227 23.27 -8.74 2.26
N TYR A 228 24.02 -9.59 2.94
CA TYR A 228 25.46 -9.49 3.03
C TYR A 228 26.17 -9.38 1.67
N ARG A 229 25.71 -10.16 0.68
CA ARG A 229 26.25 -10.10 -0.69
C ARG A 229 26.02 -8.75 -1.36
N VAL A 230 24.85 -8.16 -1.12
CA VAL A 230 24.52 -6.84 -1.66
C VAL A 230 25.41 -5.78 -0.98
N LEU A 231 25.56 -5.82 0.34
CA LEU A 231 26.44 -4.91 1.06
C LEU A 231 27.88 -4.99 0.57
N GLU A 232 28.45 -6.18 0.47
CA GLU A 232 29.81 -6.40 -0.07
C GLU A 232 30.00 -5.86 -1.49
N SER A 233 28.94 -5.93 -2.32
CA SER A 233 29.04 -5.46 -3.71
C SER A 233 29.08 -3.94 -3.83
N LEU A 234 28.59 -3.23 -2.83
CA LEU A 234 28.42 -1.78 -2.84
C LEU A 234 29.56 -1.01 -2.19
N GLY A 235 30.29 -1.63 -1.27
CA GLY A 235 31.35 -0.95 -0.55
C GLY A 235 32.23 -1.90 0.26
N ASP A 236 33.16 -1.33 1.02
CA ASP A 236 34.04 -2.09 1.91
C ASP A 236 33.28 -2.59 3.13
N VAL A 237 33.52 -3.85 3.46
CA VAL A 237 32.94 -4.53 4.61
C VAL A 237 34.08 -5.14 5.42
N GLU A 238 34.14 -4.81 6.69
CA GLU A 238 35.05 -5.43 7.66
C GLU A 238 34.36 -6.68 8.24
N TYR A 239 35.06 -7.81 8.16
CA TYR A 239 34.56 -9.09 8.64
C TYR A 239 35.05 -9.34 10.06
N GLY A 240 34.13 -9.87 10.88
CA GLY A 240 34.38 -10.27 12.25
C GLY A 240 33.21 -11.12 12.74
N ASP A 241 33.07 -11.31 14.05
CA ASP A 241 31.87 -11.94 14.63
C ASP A 241 30.59 -11.18 14.25
N ARG A 242 30.75 -9.88 14.02
CA ARG A 242 29.72 -8.96 13.49
C ARG A 242 30.34 -8.15 12.38
N TRP A 243 29.59 -7.97 11.30
CA TRP A 243 30.06 -7.22 10.15
C TRP A 243 29.95 -5.71 10.38
N ARG A 244 30.92 -4.98 9.85
CA ARG A 244 30.92 -3.52 9.86
C ARG A 244 31.07 -3.00 8.43
N LEU A 245 30.27 -2.02 8.07
CA LEU A 245 30.46 -1.29 6.81
C LEU A 245 31.53 -0.22 7.01
N GLY A 246 32.39 -0.06 6.01
CA GLY A 246 33.38 1.02 5.99
C GLY A 246 32.72 2.40 6.12
N PRO A 247 33.41 3.41 6.63
CA PRO A 247 32.83 4.74 6.88
C PRO A 247 32.32 5.43 5.63
N GLU A 248 32.90 5.12 4.47
CA GLU A 248 32.49 5.65 3.16
C GLU A 248 31.50 4.73 2.43
N HIS A 249 30.96 3.73 3.11
CA HIS A 249 30.03 2.82 2.46
C HIS A 249 28.75 3.55 2.05
N PRO A 250 28.33 3.46 0.76
CA PRO A 250 27.23 4.28 0.19
C PRO A 250 25.89 4.15 0.90
N LEU A 251 25.68 3.04 1.64
CA LEU A 251 24.44 2.77 2.35
C LEU A 251 24.41 3.37 3.76
N LEU A 252 25.53 3.83 4.31
CA LEU A 252 25.60 4.50 5.61
C LEU A 252 25.82 6.02 5.46
N ALA A 253 26.72 6.40 4.55
CA ALA A 253 27.09 7.80 4.39
C ALA A 253 25.96 8.67 3.80
N GLY A 254 24.94 8.04 3.19
CA GLY A 254 23.87 8.77 2.50
C GLY A 254 24.48 9.69 1.44
N ALA A 255 24.62 9.22 0.21
CA ALA A 255 24.92 10.15 -0.89
C ALA A 255 23.78 11.18 -0.99
N PRO A 256 24.03 12.41 -1.47
CA PRO A 256 22.96 13.40 -1.64
C PRO A 256 21.74 12.84 -2.40
N ASP A 257 21.96 11.82 -3.22
CA ASP A 257 20.98 11.20 -4.10
C ASP A 257 20.44 9.85 -3.59
N ALA A 258 20.96 9.32 -2.47
CA ALA A 258 20.54 8.02 -1.94
C ALA A 258 20.38 8.09 -0.41
N PRO A 259 19.18 7.93 0.10
CA PRO A 259 18.96 7.85 1.56
C PRO A 259 19.68 6.63 2.14
N PRO A 260 20.09 6.69 3.41
CA PRO A 260 20.73 5.57 4.08
C PRO A 260 19.82 4.34 4.09
N LEU A 261 20.43 3.14 4.12
CA LEU A 261 19.70 1.87 4.24
C LEU A 261 18.77 1.87 5.46
N ILE A 262 19.29 2.37 6.56
CA ILE A 262 18.60 2.49 7.84
C ILE A 262 19.11 3.72 8.57
N SER A 263 18.21 4.43 9.21
CA SER A 263 18.49 5.49 10.16
C SER A 263 17.80 5.18 11.47
N LEU A 264 18.55 5.19 12.57
CA LEU A 264 18.06 4.87 13.91
C LEU A 264 18.20 6.08 14.83
N THR A 265 17.22 6.25 15.73
CA THR A 265 17.32 7.13 16.87
C THR A 265 17.05 6.35 18.16
N ALA A 266 17.83 6.62 19.20
CA ALA A 266 17.64 6.05 20.53
C ALA A 266 17.17 7.17 21.47
N GLY A 267 15.93 7.09 21.94
CA GLY A 267 15.24 8.26 22.48
C GLY A 267 15.13 9.34 21.40
N ASN A 268 15.71 10.53 21.64
CA ASN A 268 15.75 11.63 20.67
C ASN A 268 17.12 11.84 20.03
N ALA A 269 18.12 10.99 20.35
CA ALA A 269 19.46 11.10 19.80
C ALA A 269 19.68 10.17 18.61
N PRO A 270 20.26 10.66 17.49
CA PRO A 270 20.60 9.81 16.37
C PRO A 270 21.68 8.79 16.76
N VAL A 271 21.52 7.55 16.28
CA VAL A 271 22.56 6.52 16.39
C VAL A 271 23.60 6.78 15.27
N PRO A 272 24.86 7.00 15.61
CA PRO A 272 25.87 7.27 14.60
C PRO A 272 26.12 6.04 13.73
N PRO A 273 26.40 6.20 12.43
CA PRO A 273 26.66 5.09 11.51
C PRO A 273 27.80 4.15 11.97
N GLU A 274 28.80 4.71 12.64
CA GLU A 274 29.97 3.96 13.17
C GLU A 274 29.58 2.96 14.27
N ALA A 275 28.46 3.19 14.95
CA ALA A 275 27.95 2.28 15.98
C ALA A 275 27.24 1.05 15.37
N LEU A 276 26.89 1.09 14.08
CA LEU A 276 26.13 0.02 13.45
C LEU A 276 27.01 -1.20 13.17
N ARG A 277 26.54 -2.35 13.59
CA ARG A 277 27.09 -3.67 13.31
C ARG A 277 26.01 -4.53 12.66
N PHE A 278 26.39 -5.40 11.75
CA PHE A 278 25.45 -6.26 11.06
C PHE A 278 25.67 -7.70 11.52
N GLY A 279 24.58 -8.35 11.92
CA GLY A 279 24.62 -9.70 12.46
C GLY A 279 23.22 -10.24 12.74
N SER A 280 23.12 -11.49 13.15
CA SER A 280 21.82 -12.09 13.47
C SER A 280 21.33 -11.65 14.86
N VAL A 281 20.05 -11.29 14.94
CA VAL A 281 19.35 -10.98 16.20
C VAL A 281 18.18 -11.97 16.36
N PRO A 282 18.41 -13.11 17.05
CA PRO A 282 17.39 -14.15 17.23
C PRO A 282 16.22 -13.67 18.09
N GLY A 283 15.03 -14.24 17.89
CA GLY A 283 13.84 -13.95 18.68
C GLY A 283 13.79 -14.67 20.02
N GLY A 284 14.41 -15.84 20.08
CA GLY A 284 14.44 -16.73 21.26
C GLY A 284 15.52 -16.32 22.29
N ALA A 285 16.45 -17.24 22.61
CA ALA A 285 17.52 -16.99 23.58
C ALA A 285 18.30 -15.72 23.25
N ALA A 286 18.58 -14.90 24.27
CA ALA A 286 19.31 -13.66 24.09
C ALA A 286 20.73 -13.93 23.56
N PRO A 287 21.16 -13.36 22.43
CA PRO A 287 22.55 -13.42 22.01
C PRO A 287 23.41 -12.58 22.97
N PRO A 288 24.74 -12.73 22.94
CA PRO A 288 25.62 -11.85 23.70
C PRO A 288 25.28 -10.38 23.49
N ALA A 289 25.19 -9.61 24.56
CA ALA A 289 24.91 -8.19 24.50
C ALA A 289 25.93 -7.48 23.58
N PRO A 290 25.53 -6.49 22.76
CA PRO A 290 26.50 -5.65 22.07
C PRO A 290 27.30 -4.81 23.05
N ALA A 291 28.44 -4.28 22.60
CA ALA A 291 29.18 -3.29 23.39
C ALA A 291 28.26 -2.06 23.66
N ALA A 292 28.59 -1.29 24.73
CA ALA A 292 27.74 -0.18 25.14
C ALA A 292 27.46 0.84 24.00
N ASP A 293 28.44 1.02 23.13
CA ASP A 293 28.42 1.95 21.98
C ASP A 293 28.03 1.29 20.64
N GLU A 294 27.53 0.05 20.66
CA GLU A 294 27.19 -0.70 19.45
C GLU A 294 25.67 -0.96 19.33
N VAL A 295 25.22 -1.00 18.09
CA VAL A 295 23.88 -1.44 17.70
C VAL A 295 23.99 -2.51 16.63
N VAL A 296 23.52 -3.73 16.92
CA VAL A 296 23.52 -4.85 15.97
C VAL A 296 22.22 -4.84 15.17
N VAL A 297 22.33 -4.88 13.86
CA VAL A 297 21.20 -4.88 12.91
C VAL A 297 21.14 -6.21 12.16
N ASP A 298 20.00 -6.90 12.24
CA ASP A 298 19.67 -8.08 11.44
C ASP A 298 18.92 -7.66 10.18
N LEU A 299 19.60 -7.71 9.05
CA LEU A 299 19.06 -7.29 7.76
C LEU A 299 17.90 -8.17 7.27
N ALA A 300 17.97 -9.46 7.57
CA ALA A 300 17.02 -10.44 7.06
C ALA A 300 15.69 -10.40 7.82
N ARG A 301 15.73 -10.00 9.10
CA ARG A 301 14.57 -9.96 9.99
C ARG A 301 14.13 -8.54 10.33
N GLY A 302 14.93 -7.51 10.00
CA GLY A 302 14.65 -6.15 10.44
C GLY A 302 14.61 -6.04 11.96
N ARG A 303 15.52 -6.69 12.65
CA ARG A 303 15.66 -6.62 14.12
C ARG A 303 16.90 -5.85 14.51
N VAL A 304 16.86 -5.24 15.68
CA VAL A 304 18.04 -4.56 16.26
C VAL A 304 18.24 -4.99 17.70
N HIS A 305 19.52 -5.06 18.11
CA HIS A 305 19.95 -5.25 19.51
C HIS A 305 20.85 -4.09 19.88
N VAL A 306 20.49 -3.37 20.90
CA VAL A 306 21.06 -2.06 21.24
C VAL A 306 21.91 -2.17 22.50
N GLY A 307 23.14 -1.66 22.46
CA GLY A 307 24.04 -1.60 23.60
C GLY A 307 23.57 -0.68 24.74
N ASP A 308 24.10 -0.86 25.95
CA ASP A 308 23.64 -0.18 27.15
C ASP A 308 23.90 1.33 27.15
N GLY A 309 24.81 1.82 26.31
CA GLY A 309 25.11 3.24 26.17
C GLY A 309 24.01 4.05 25.45
N PHE A 310 23.05 3.38 24.78
CA PHE A 310 21.97 4.05 24.11
C PHE A 310 20.70 4.10 24.95
N ALA A 311 19.93 5.17 24.81
CA ALA A 311 18.62 5.30 25.46
C ALA A 311 17.63 4.22 24.99
N ALA A 312 16.68 3.86 25.87
CA ALA A 312 15.56 3.01 25.49
C ALA A 312 14.61 3.76 24.57
N GLY A 313 13.85 3.01 23.75
CA GLY A 313 12.91 3.59 22.77
C GLY A 313 13.59 3.89 21.44
N ILE A 314 13.58 2.91 20.57
CA ILE A 314 14.19 3.00 19.24
C ILE A 314 13.14 3.42 18.24
N ARG A 315 13.46 4.43 17.42
CA ARG A 315 12.74 4.78 16.19
C ARG A 315 13.62 4.50 14.99
N ALA A 316 13.01 4.04 13.91
CA ALA A 316 13.73 3.66 12.70
C ALA A 316 13.11 4.27 11.45
N THR A 317 13.97 4.73 10.55
CA THR A 317 13.58 5.03 9.15
C THR A 317 14.23 3.97 8.26
N PHE A 318 13.42 3.25 7.50
CA PHE A 318 13.87 2.17 6.62
C PHE A 318 12.88 1.96 5.48
N HIS A 319 13.22 1.09 4.52
CA HIS A 319 12.46 0.92 3.29
C HIS A 319 11.83 -0.46 3.22
N ARG A 320 10.60 -0.51 2.70
CA ARG A 320 9.82 -1.75 2.52
C ARG A 320 9.17 -1.82 1.17
N PRO A 321 9.07 -3.03 0.58
CA PRO A 321 8.32 -3.25 -0.64
C PRO A 321 6.81 -3.25 -0.37
N VAL A 322 6.05 -2.65 -1.26
CA VAL A 322 4.58 -2.73 -1.30
C VAL A 322 4.14 -3.08 -2.71
N SER A 323 3.22 -4.02 -2.83
CA SER A 323 2.64 -4.45 -4.10
C SER A 323 1.26 -3.83 -4.27
N GLY A 324 1.18 -2.76 -5.04
CA GLY A 324 -0.08 -2.04 -5.23
C GLY A 324 -0.39 -1.03 -4.11
N ARG A 325 -1.69 -0.72 -3.95
CA ARG A 325 -2.16 0.33 -3.03
C ARG A 325 -2.84 -0.23 -1.77
N LEU A 326 -2.41 -1.39 -1.31
CA LEU A 326 -2.99 -2.08 -0.16
C LEU A 326 -2.28 -1.73 1.14
N GLY A 327 -3.08 -1.47 2.18
CA GLY A 327 -2.59 -1.22 3.53
C GLY A 327 -2.06 0.18 3.80
N ALA A 328 -1.73 0.45 5.05
CA ALA A 328 -1.38 1.78 5.56
C ALA A 328 -0.14 2.40 4.88
N LEU A 329 0.88 1.60 4.58
CA LEU A 329 2.12 2.08 3.96
C LEU A 329 1.95 2.41 2.48
N ALA A 330 1.02 1.75 1.80
CA ALA A 330 0.81 1.87 0.35
C ALA A 330 -0.13 3.00 -0.04
N GLY A 331 -0.86 3.58 0.92
CA GLY A 331 -1.82 4.64 0.68
C GLY A 331 -1.20 5.89 0.06
N ASP A 332 -1.96 6.54 -0.81
CA ASP A 332 -1.62 7.89 -1.30
C ASP A 332 -1.82 8.91 -0.17
N ALA A 333 -1.34 10.13 -0.37
CA ALA A 333 -1.68 11.22 0.53
C ALA A 333 -3.20 11.35 0.63
N PRO A 334 -3.78 11.35 1.85
CA PRO A 334 -5.21 11.53 1.99
C PRO A 334 -5.62 12.89 1.42
N ALA A 335 -6.73 12.90 0.69
CA ALA A 335 -7.26 14.14 0.14
C ALA A 335 -7.66 15.10 1.28
N ASP A 336 -7.36 16.39 1.12
CA ASP A 336 -7.93 17.41 1.97
C ASP A 336 -9.40 17.61 1.56
N VAL A 337 -10.27 17.09 2.40
CA VAL A 337 -11.73 17.12 2.15
C VAL A 337 -12.42 18.27 2.90
N GLY A 338 -11.63 19.16 3.53
CA GLY A 338 -12.12 20.37 4.19
C GLY A 338 -13.07 20.07 5.35
N ALA A 339 -12.60 19.36 6.37
CA ALA A 339 -13.35 19.16 7.60
C ALA A 339 -13.70 20.48 8.31
N ARG A 340 -14.82 20.50 9.05
CA ARG A 340 -15.29 21.69 9.79
C ARG A 340 -14.47 21.91 11.07
N VAL A 341 -14.07 20.81 11.71
CA VAL A 341 -13.21 20.82 12.90
C VAL A 341 -12.01 19.94 12.64
N VAL A 342 -10.79 20.42 12.88
CA VAL A 342 -9.56 19.66 12.71
C VAL A 342 -8.75 19.69 14.00
N VAL A 343 -8.42 18.50 14.53
CA VAL A 343 -7.54 18.35 15.70
C VAL A 343 -6.35 17.47 15.29
N THR A 344 -5.14 17.91 15.64
CA THR A 344 -3.91 17.19 15.30
C THR A 344 -3.38 16.48 16.53
N VAL A 345 -3.02 15.20 16.38
CA VAL A 345 -2.30 14.41 17.39
C VAL A 345 -0.83 14.40 17.02
N ASP A 346 -0.02 15.07 17.83
CA ASP A 346 1.44 15.05 17.69
C ASP A 346 2.06 14.86 19.08
N ARG A 347 2.76 13.74 19.25
CA ARG A 347 3.31 13.34 20.54
C ARG A 347 4.44 14.24 21.02
N ASP A 348 5.19 14.79 20.09
CA ASP A 348 6.40 15.59 20.36
C ASP A 348 6.10 17.12 20.35
N ALA A 349 4.89 17.52 19.94
CA ALA A 349 4.50 18.93 19.91
C ALA A 349 4.04 19.46 21.27
N THR A 350 4.17 20.77 21.45
CA THR A 350 3.57 21.46 22.60
C THR A 350 2.04 21.50 22.43
N PRO A 351 1.26 21.01 23.39
CA PRO A 351 -0.19 21.03 23.33
C PRO A 351 -0.76 22.44 23.11
N SER A 352 -1.76 22.54 22.26
CA SER A 352 -2.47 23.80 21.94
C SER A 352 -3.97 23.57 21.81
N ALA A 353 -4.72 24.59 21.40
CA ALA A 353 -6.16 24.46 21.18
C ALA A 353 -6.53 23.39 20.11
N PHE A 354 -5.63 23.13 19.16
CA PHE A 354 -5.84 22.22 18.02
C PHE A 354 -4.78 21.12 17.91
N VAL A 355 -3.83 21.05 18.85
CA VAL A 355 -2.77 20.05 18.87
C VAL A 355 -2.74 19.38 20.23
N VAL A 356 -2.84 18.05 20.26
CA VAL A 356 -2.84 17.21 21.46
C VAL A 356 -1.88 16.03 21.29
N THR A 357 -1.62 15.29 22.37
CA THR A 357 -0.60 14.23 22.36
C THR A 357 -1.16 12.81 22.28
N THR A 358 -2.48 12.63 22.47
CA THR A 358 -3.15 11.32 22.42
C THR A 358 -4.42 11.37 21.60
N ILE A 359 -4.88 10.20 21.10
CA ILE A 359 -6.13 10.05 20.35
C ILE A 359 -7.33 10.38 21.25
N GLU A 360 -7.30 9.93 22.50
CA GLU A 360 -8.35 10.21 23.49
C GLU A 360 -8.54 11.72 23.70
N ALA A 361 -7.44 12.43 23.98
CA ALA A 361 -7.48 13.89 24.12
C ALA A 361 -7.93 14.59 22.82
N ALA A 362 -7.69 14.01 21.65
CA ALA A 362 -8.16 14.55 20.38
C ALA A 362 -9.67 14.39 20.20
N ILE A 363 -10.21 13.26 20.59
CA ILE A 363 -11.65 12.98 20.57
C ILE A 363 -12.36 13.98 21.51
N ASP A 364 -11.91 14.07 22.77
CA ASP A 364 -12.48 14.99 23.76
C ASP A 364 -12.39 16.44 23.30
N ARG A 365 -11.24 16.83 22.75
CA ARG A 365 -11.03 18.21 22.27
C ARG A 365 -11.88 18.55 21.07
N ALA A 366 -12.01 17.63 20.13
CA ALA A 366 -12.86 17.80 18.96
C ALA A 366 -14.33 17.98 19.38
N GLU A 367 -14.80 17.14 20.32
CA GLU A 367 -16.17 17.25 20.83
C GLU A 367 -16.42 18.56 21.59
N GLN A 368 -15.45 19.05 22.40
CA GLN A 368 -15.53 20.35 23.04
C GLN A 368 -15.66 21.48 22.02
N LEU A 369 -14.80 21.48 20.98
CA LEU A 369 -14.85 22.48 19.92
C LEU A 369 -16.19 22.47 19.19
N CYS A 370 -16.77 21.27 18.96
CA CYS A 370 -18.11 21.13 18.38
C CYS A 370 -19.21 21.70 19.30
N GLN A 371 -19.11 21.47 20.61
CA GLN A 371 -20.11 21.93 21.56
C GLN A 371 -20.04 23.44 21.76
N ASP A 372 -18.83 24.01 21.80
CA ASP A 372 -18.59 25.43 22.02
C ASP A 372 -19.02 26.33 20.84
N ASP A 373 -19.10 25.76 19.62
CA ASP A 373 -19.45 26.49 18.41
C ASP A 373 -20.95 26.30 18.06
N PRO A 374 -21.80 27.34 18.26
CA PRO A 374 -23.23 27.27 17.95
C PRO A 374 -23.53 27.20 16.44
N GLU A 375 -22.59 27.60 15.58
CA GLU A 375 -22.76 27.57 14.12
C GLU A 375 -22.59 26.17 13.54
N LEU A 376 -21.96 25.25 14.28
CA LEU A 376 -21.80 23.87 13.88
C LEU A 376 -23.10 23.07 14.15
N ARG A 377 -23.88 22.85 13.12
CA ARG A 377 -25.16 22.11 13.19
C ARG A 377 -25.06 20.76 12.49
N PRO A 378 -25.69 19.70 13.05
CA PRO A 378 -25.75 18.39 12.41
C PRO A 378 -26.42 18.38 11.03
N GLU A 379 -27.45 19.21 10.84
CA GLU A 379 -28.18 19.35 9.57
C GLU A 379 -27.32 19.89 8.41
N ASP A 380 -26.20 20.56 8.71
CA ASP A 380 -25.28 21.08 7.72
C ASP A 380 -24.22 20.04 7.29
N SER A 381 -24.27 18.82 7.83
CA SER A 381 -23.38 17.73 7.45
C SER A 381 -23.63 17.26 6.02
N LEU A 382 -22.56 17.25 5.20
CA LEU A 382 -22.64 16.85 3.80
C LEU A 382 -22.22 15.39 3.60
N PRO A 383 -22.94 14.60 2.81
CA PRO A 383 -22.52 13.26 2.43
C PRO A 383 -21.12 13.24 1.83
N GLY A 384 -20.26 12.30 2.28
CA GLY A 384 -18.90 12.15 1.76
C GLY A 384 -17.86 13.15 2.29
N ARG A 385 -18.25 14.10 3.14
CA ARG A 385 -17.36 15.08 3.77
C ARG A 385 -17.33 14.87 5.29
N PRO A 386 -16.17 14.77 5.95
CA PRO A 386 -16.09 14.68 7.39
C PRO A 386 -16.46 16.04 8.04
N ASP A 387 -17.15 15.98 9.16
CA ASP A 387 -17.35 17.15 10.00
C ASP A 387 -16.15 17.38 10.91
N VAL A 388 -15.64 16.30 11.49
CA VAL A 388 -14.49 16.28 12.38
C VAL A 388 -13.36 15.47 11.77
N GLU A 389 -12.15 16.00 11.76
CA GLU A 389 -10.95 15.29 11.31
C GLU A 389 -9.89 15.29 12.41
N ILE A 390 -9.46 14.09 12.80
CA ILE A 390 -8.34 13.87 13.71
C ILE A 390 -7.14 13.45 12.88
N ARG A 391 -6.12 14.32 12.78
CA ARG A 391 -4.88 14.07 12.02
C ARG A 391 -3.82 13.49 12.93
N LEU A 392 -3.36 12.26 12.63
CA LEU A 392 -2.31 11.60 13.41
C LEU A 392 -0.92 11.97 12.87
N ALA A 393 -0.39 13.15 13.24
CA ALA A 393 0.84 13.73 12.72
C ALA A 393 2.12 13.12 13.34
N THR A 394 2.14 11.81 13.56
CA THR A 394 3.27 11.08 14.12
C THR A 394 3.40 9.69 13.49
N SER A 395 4.60 9.13 13.46
CA SER A 395 4.83 7.71 13.16
C SER A 395 5.03 6.87 14.41
N ASP A 396 4.77 7.42 15.57
CA ASP A 396 4.90 6.73 16.85
C ASP A 396 3.72 5.78 17.10
N ARG A 397 3.90 4.95 18.12
CA ARG A 397 2.84 4.16 18.68
C ARG A 397 2.02 5.00 19.64
N LEU A 398 0.77 5.22 19.27
CA LEU A 398 -0.22 5.90 20.09
C LEU A 398 -0.96 4.89 20.96
N PRO A 399 -1.21 5.18 22.24
CA PRO A 399 -2.11 4.36 23.04
C PRO A 399 -3.51 4.38 22.39
N PRO A 400 -4.26 3.26 22.42
CA PRO A 400 -5.66 3.31 22.04
C PRO A 400 -6.42 4.23 23.01
N PRO A 401 -7.43 4.96 22.54
CA PRO A 401 -8.32 5.68 23.47
C PRO A 401 -9.03 4.68 24.39
N ALA A 402 -9.37 5.11 25.59
CA ALA A 402 -10.25 4.32 26.44
C ALA A 402 -11.60 4.11 25.72
N PRO A 403 -12.26 2.97 25.92
CA PRO A 403 -13.59 2.76 25.38
C PRO A 403 -14.54 3.82 25.96
N VAL A 404 -14.88 4.82 25.17
CA VAL A 404 -15.82 5.88 25.57
C VAL A 404 -17.02 5.81 24.65
N ALA A 405 -18.18 5.52 25.26
CA ALA A 405 -19.45 5.61 24.56
C ALA A 405 -20.04 7.01 24.81
N PHE A 406 -20.23 7.78 23.74
CA PHE A 406 -20.94 9.06 23.81
C PHE A 406 -21.64 9.36 22.48
N ALA A 407 -22.68 10.22 22.54
CA ALA A 407 -23.36 10.74 21.35
C ALA A 407 -22.69 12.05 20.91
N PRO A 408 -21.92 12.06 19.82
CA PRO A 408 -21.23 13.26 19.35
C PRO A 408 -22.24 14.24 18.75
N LYS A 409 -21.95 15.56 18.89
CA LYS A 409 -22.75 16.62 18.28
C LYS A 409 -22.80 16.53 16.75
N LEU A 410 -21.68 16.16 16.13
CA LEU A 410 -21.55 16.04 14.67
C LEU A 410 -21.39 14.59 14.26
N PRO A 411 -22.10 14.12 13.21
CA PRO A 411 -22.20 12.70 12.92
C PRO A 411 -21.04 12.09 12.12
N ARG A 412 -20.14 12.87 11.50
CA ARG A 412 -19.12 12.34 10.57
C ARG A 412 -17.71 12.61 11.06
N TRP A 413 -17.02 11.56 11.46
CA TRP A 413 -15.67 11.59 12.01
C TRP A 413 -14.68 10.91 11.08
N ARG A 414 -13.51 11.49 10.93
CA ARG A 414 -12.39 10.90 10.19
C ARG A 414 -11.13 10.93 11.05
N ILE A 415 -10.51 9.78 11.22
CA ILE A 415 -9.19 9.63 11.85
C ILE A 415 -8.21 9.28 10.73
N VAL A 416 -7.22 10.13 10.47
CA VAL A 416 -6.40 10.03 9.26
C VAL A 416 -4.92 10.19 9.55
N ALA A 417 -4.10 9.38 8.88
CA ALA A 417 -2.65 9.55 8.83
C ALA A 417 -2.29 10.49 7.67
N PRO A 418 -1.57 11.61 7.93
CA PRO A 418 -1.02 12.43 6.87
C PRO A 418 -0.05 11.66 5.98
N ALA A 419 0.20 12.18 4.78
CA ALA A 419 1.15 11.58 3.84
C ALA A 419 2.51 11.29 4.47
N LEU A 420 3.08 10.14 4.15
CA LEU A 420 4.41 9.69 4.57
C LEU A 420 4.57 9.37 6.06
N LEU A 421 3.53 9.51 6.86
CA LEU A 421 3.51 9.09 8.26
C LEU A 421 2.78 7.75 8.39
N THR A 422 3.19 6.97 9.38
CA THR A 422 2.65 5.62 9.61
C THR A 422 2.31 5.45 11.10
N PRO A 423 1.28 6.16 11.59
CA PRO A 423 0.86 6.05 12.98
C PRO A 423 0.43 4.62 13.29
N THR A 424 0.80 4.16 14.48
CA THR A 424 0.43 2.82 14.95
C THR A 424 -0.40 2.94 16.21
N ILE A 425 -1.61 2.38 16.21
CA ILE A 425 -2.43 2.26 17.43
C ILE A 425 -1.98 1.00 18.18
N GLY A 426 -1.52 1.19 19.40
CA GLY A 426 -0.73 0.19 20.17
C GLY A 426 -1.52 -0.92 20.84
N GLY A 427 -2.84 -0.93 20.76
CA GLY A 427 -3.72 -1.89 21.42
C GLY A 427 -5.05 -2.03 20.68
N THR A 428 -6.04 -2.63 21.33
CA THR A 428 -7.40 -2.71 20.80
C THR A 428 -8.01 -1.33 20.69
N LEU A 429 -8.53 -1.02 19.50
CA LEU A 429 -9.28 0.21 19.26
C LEU A 429 -10.77 -0.08 19.38
N ALA A 430 -11.37 0.40 20.44
CA ALA A 430 -12.82 0.31 20.63
C ALA A 430 -13.47 1.63 20.24
N LEU A 431 -14.43 1.57 19.31
CA LEU A 431 -15.19 2.73 18.83
C LEU A 431 -16.67 2.52 19.13
N ASP A 432 -17.26 3.45 19.88
CA ASP A 432 -18.69 3.44 20.21
C ASP A 432 -19.24 4.88 20.30
N LEU A 433 -19.38 5.53 19.15
CA LEU A 433 -19.91 6.89 19.02
C LEU A 433 -21.35 6.81 18.51
N GLU A 434 -22.31 7.07 19.35
CA GLU A 434 -23.73 6.89 19.05
C GLU A 434 -24.22 7.75 17.87
N GLY A 435 -24.74 7.10 16.84
CA GLY A 435 -25.20 7.73 15.61
C GLY A 435 -24.10 8.21 14.67
N ALA A 436 -22.82 7.98 14.98
CA ALA A 436 -21.72 8.48 14.17
C ALA A 436 -21.31 7.52 13.05
N CYS A 437 -20.83 8.12 11.96
CA CYS A 437 -20.06 7.46 10.91
C CYS A 437 -18.58 7.79 11.09
N VAL A 438 -17.74 6.76 11.21
CA VAL A 438 -16.29 6.91 11.45
C VAL A 438 -15.50 6.41 10.25
N THR A 439 -14.63 7.23 9.70
CA THR A 439 -13.63 6.82 8.71
C THR A 439 -12.25 6.68 9.36
N LEU A 440 -11.61 5.54 9.20
CA LEU A 440 -10.25 5.28 9.70
C LEU A 440 -9.32 5.07 8.51
N GLU A 441 -8.33 5.97 8.31
CA GLU A 441 -7.53 5.98 7.10
C GLU A 441 -6.02 6.02 7.36
N GLY A 442 -5.27 5.10 6.70
CA GLY A 442 -3.81 5.11 6.65
C GLY A 442 -3.12 4.66 7.95
N VAL A 443 -3.76 3.87 8.79
CA VAL A 443 -3.31 3.54 10.15
C VAL A 443 -2.87 2.09 10.27
N TYR A 444 -1.79 1.85 11.02
CA TYR A 444 -1.44 0.53 11.52
C TYR A 444 -2.18 0.25 12.83
N LEU A 445 -2.87 -0.89 12.91
CA LEU A 445 -3.56 -1.32 14.13
C LEU A 445 -2.92 -2.61 14.66
N ARG A 446 -2.39 -2.53 15.88
CA ARG A 446 -1.70 -3.66 16.52
C ARG A 446 -2.65 -4.57 17.31
N GLY A 447 -3.77 -4.06 17.76
CA GLY A 447 -4.82 -4.78 18.48
C GLY A 447 -6.00 -5.15 17.59
N ASP A 448 -7.08 -5.55 18.24
CA ASP A 448 -8.36 -5.76 17.57
C ASP A 448 -9.05 -4.41 17.30
N LEU A 449 -9.96 -4.40 16.33
CA LEU A 449 -10.86 -3.28 16.08
C LEU A 449 -12.25 -3.69 16.59
N GLU A 450 -12.69 -3.09 17.67
CA GLU A 450 -14.00 -3.32 18.25
C GLU A 450 -14.98 -2.21 17.88
N LEU A 451 -16.10 -2.59 17.25
CA LEU A 451 -17.13 -1.68 16.78
C LEU A 451 -18.37 -1.84 17.66
N GLY A 452 -18.68 -0.77 18.41
CA GLY A 452 -19.80 -0.74 19.35
C GLY A 452 -21.18 -0.67 18.69
N ALA A 453 -22.21 -0.88 19.48
CA ALA A 453 -23.60 -0.92 19.03
C ALA A 453 -24.14 0.46 18.61
N GLY A 454 -23.56 1.55 19.10
CA GLY A 454 -24.01 2.92 18.82
C GLY A 454 -23.63 3.45 17.45
N LEU A 455 -22.66 2.84 16.76
CA LEU A 455 -22.17 3.33 15.49
C LEU A 455 -23.19 3.17 14.35
N ALA A 456 -23.36 4.22 13.53
CA ALA A 456 -24.17 4.17 12.31
C ALA A 456 -23.38 3.60 11.13
N GLY A 457 -22.06 3.86 11.06
CA GLY A 457 -21.21 3.36 9.98
C GLY A 457 -19.74 3.45 10.28
N VAL A 458 -18.97 2.56 9.66
CA VAL A 458 -17.49 2.58 9.70
C VAL A 458 -16.95 2.33 8.30
N GLU A 459 -16.03 3.19 7.88
CA GLU A 459 -15.28 3.03 6.63
C GLU A 459 -13.80 2.91 6.94
N LEU A 460 -13.20 1.79 6.56
CA LEU A 460 -11.78 1.51 6.72
C LEU A 460 -11.07 1.76 5.38
N VAL A 461 -10.06 2.61 5.35
CA VAL A 461 -9.32 2.92 4.14
C VAL A 461 -7.84 2.76 4.39
N ASN A 462 -7.15 1.97 3.57
CA ASN A 462 -5.72 1.72 3.72
C ASN A 462 -5.32 1.34 5.16
N LEU A 463 -6.14 0.54 5.85
CA LEU A 463 -5.82 0.03 7.19
C LEU A 463 -4.95 -1.22 7.09
N THR A 464 -4.02 -1.39 8.01
CA THR A 464 -3.24 -2.63 8.16
C THR A 464 -3.34 -3.16 9.59
N MET A 465 -3.87 -4.37 9.73
CA MET A 465 -3.89 -5.14 10.98
C MET A 465 -2.87 -6.28 10.93
N ASN A 466 -2.50 -6.82 12.07
CA ASN A 466 -1.58 -7.96 12.14
C ASN A 466 -2.36 -9.29 12.26
N PRO A 467 -2.58 -10.03 11.16
CA PRO A 467 -3.30 -11.30 11.19
C PRO A 467 -2.51 -12.41 11.89
N VAL A 468 -1.17 -12.34 11.88
CA VAL A 468 -0.29 -13.33 12.53
C VAL A 468 -0.54 -13.43 14.04
N ALA A 469 -0.92 -12.32 14.67
CA ALA A 469 -1.29 -12.28 16.08
C ALA A 469 -2.77 -12.63 16.33
N GLY A 470 -3.50 -13.08 15.30
CA GLY A 470 -4.93 -13.41 15.38
C GLY A 470 -5.82 -12.19 15.61
N ARG A 471 -5.38 -10.98 15.21
CA ARG A 471 -6.12 -9.75 15.41
C ARG A 471 -7.27 -9.63 14.42
N ALA A 472 -8.43 -9.23 14.92
CA ALA A 472 -9.70 -9.28 14.21
C ALA A 472 -10.46 -7.95 14.23
N VAL A 473 -11.37 -7.78 13.28
CA VAL A 473 -12.41 -6.77 13.32
C VAL A 473 -13.62 -7.43 14.01
N LEU A 474 -14.02 -6.90 15.15
CA LEU A 474 -15.09 -7.43 15.99
C LEU A 474 -16.26 -6.44 16.01
N VAL A 475 -17.36 -6.79 15.37
CA VAL A 475 -18.59 -6.00 15.39
C VAL A 475 -19.45 -6.45 16.57
N SER A 476 -20.02 -5.50 17.32
CA SER A 476 -20.95 -5.83 18.41
C SER A 476 -22.14 -6.63 17.89
N PRO A 477 -22.59 -7.70 18.57
CA PRO A 477 -23.79 -8.44 18.19
C PRO A 477 -25.07 -7.59 18.21
N ASP A 478 -25.04 -6.48 18.93
CA ASP A 478 -26.16 -5.55 19.07
C ASP A 478 -26.04 -4.31 18.15
N ALA A 479 -25.07 -4.30 17.23
CA ALA A 479 -24.85 -3.21 16.28
C ALA A 479 -25.84 -3.24 15.10
N TRP A 480 -27.12 -3.03 15.42
CA TRP A 480 -28.21 -3.06 14.44
C TRP A 480 -28.09 -1.93 13.42
N GLY A 481 -27.98 -2.29 12.13
CA GLY A 481 -27.91 -1.33 11.06
C GLY A 481 -26.54 -0.68 10.85
N LEU A 482 -25.48 -1.16 11.53
CA LEU A 482 -24.11 -0.70 11.29
C LEU A 482 -23.69 -0.98 9.83
N ALA A 483 -23.31 0.06 9.10
CA ALA A 483 -22.70 -0.07 7.79
C ALA A 483 -21.17 -0.22 7.93
N LEU A 484 -20.62 -1.40 7.60
CA LEU A 484 -19.19 -1.65 7.61
C LEU A 484 -18.64 -1.71 6.17
N GLY A 485 -17.77 -0.75 5.82
CA GLY A 485 -17.03 -0.71 4.57
C GLY A 485 -15.53 -0.82 4.80
N ALA A 486 -14.82 -1.49 3.89
CA ALA A 486 -13.37 -1.46 3.87
C ALA A 486 -12.83 -1.41 2.44
N ARG A 487 -11.81 -0.59 2.23
CA ARG A 487 -11.21 -0.38 0.92
C ARG A 487 -9.69 -0.32 1.02
N ARG A 488 -9.04 -1.13 0.20
CA ARG A 488 -7.57 -1.22 0.12
C ARG A 488 -6.92 -1.54 1.47
N CYS A 489 -7.54 -2.44 2.23
CA CYS A 489 -7.11 -2.83 3.57
C CYS A 489 -6.43 -4.19 3.59
N LEU A 490 -5.50 -4.36 4.55
CA LEU A 490 -4.97 -5.64 4.98
C LEU A 490 -5.58 -5.93 6.35
N LEU A 491 -6.56 -6.84 6.39
CA LEU A 491 -7.34 -7.15 7.58
C LEU A 491 -7.03 -8.56 8.08
N GLY A 492 -7.14 -8.76 9.37
CA GLY A 492 -7.35 -10.07 9.95
C GLY A 492 -8.81 -10.51 9.81
N PRO A 493 -9.23 -11.59 10.48
CA PRO A 493 -10.59 -12.08 10.46
C PRO A 493 -11.63 -11.00 10.79
N VAL A 494 -12.75 -11.00 10.08
CA VAL A 494 -13.89 -10.12 10.36
C VAL A 494 -15.01 -10.94 10.96
N ARG A 495 -15.45 -10.58 12.16
CA ARG A 495 -16.52 -11.25 12.89
C ARG A 495 -17.67 -10.30 13.16
N ALA A 496 -18.77 -10.55 12.52
CA ALA A 496 -19.98 -9.74 12.62
C ALA A 496 -21.22 -10.62 12.54
N ASP A 497 -22.27 -10.24 13.25
CA ASP A 497 -23.55 -10.91 13.17
C ASP A 497 -24.49 -10.23 12.17
N LEU A 498 -25.58 -10.87 11.85
CA LEU A 498 -26.63 -10.44 10.93
C LEU A 498 -27.25 -9.07 11.28
N ALA A 499 -27.09 -8.63 12.52
CA ALA A 499 -27.56 -7.32 12.97
C ALA A 499 -26.94 -6.15 12.19
N ALA A 500 -25.70 -6.30 11.71
CA ALA A 500 -25.06 -5.33 10.84
C ALA A 500 -25.65 -5.37 9.42
N LEU A 501 -25.54 -4.26 8.68
CA LEU A 501 -25.78 -4.24 7.24
C LEU A 501 -24.72 -5.10 6.55
N PRO A 502 -24.95 -5.53 5.28
CA PRO A 502 -23.96 -6.29 4.55
C PRO A 502 -22.58 -5.62 4.55
N ILE A 503 -21.55 -6.39 4.91
CA ILE A 503 -20.16 -5.93 4.89
C ILE A 503 -19.74 -5.65 3.45
N ARG A 504 -19.16 -4.48 3.20
CA ARG A 504 -18.70 -4.06 1.87
C ARG A 504 -17.19 -4.02 1.84
N LEU A 505 -16.58 -4.82 0.98
CA LEU A 505 -15.13 -4.89 0.83
C LEU A 505 -14.73 -4.61 -0.62
N THR A 506 -13.70 -3.77 -0.80
CA THR A 506 -13.14 -3.48 -2.14
C THR A 506 -11.61 -3.47 -2.05
N ASP A 507 -10.94 -4.18 -2.95
CA ASP A 507 -9.46 -4.26 -2.98
C ASP A 507 -8.85 -4.60 -1.61
N CYS A 508 -9.34 -5.63 -0.95
CA CYS A 508 -8.87 -6.00 0.38
C CYS A 508 -8.27 -7.41 0.40
N VAL A 509 -7.36 -7.64 1.33
CA VAL A 509 -6.99 -8.98 1.79
C VAL A 509 -7.59 -9.18 3.17
N VAL A 510 -8.36 -10.25 3.34
CA VAL A 510 -8.89 -10.68 4.65
C VAL A 510 -8.23 -12.01 4.99
N ASP A 511 -7.31 -11.98 5.94
CA ASP A 511 -6.45 -13.11 6.27
C ASP A 511 -6.84 -13.79 7.58
N GLY A 512 -7.45 -14.99 7.47
CA GLY A 512 -7.73 -15.90 8.58
C GLY A 512 -6.62 -16.92 8.83
N HIS A 513 -5.63 -17.07 7.94
CA HIS A 513 -4.51 -18.01 8.10
C HIS A 513 -3.42 -17.46 9.03
N GLY A 514 -3.16 -16.16 8.99
CA GLY A 514 -2.20 -15.51 9.86
C GLY A 514 -0.76 -16.00 9.70
N LEU A 515 -0.32 -16.28 8.49
CA LEU A 515 1.04 -16.77 8.22
C LEU A 515 2.05 -15.62 8.31
N GLY A 516 2.96 -15.68 9.29
CA GLY A 516 4.06 -14.73 9.43
C GLY A 516 5.25 -15.05 8.53
N LEU A 517 6.12 -14.06 8.30
CA LEU A 517 7.46 -14.29 7.74
C LEU A 517 8.27 -15.14 8.73
N ALA A 518 8.54 -16.40 8.37
CA ALA A 518 9.46 -17.23 9.12
C ALA A 518 10.89 -16.71 8.87
N GLY A 519 11.51 -16.15 9.91
CA GLY A 519 12.97 -16.02 9.92
C GLY A 519 13.60 -17.39 9.80
N CYS A 520 14.75 -17.52 9.12
CA CYS A 520 15.47 -18.80 9.06
C CYS A 520 15.62 -19.40 10.46
N GLY A 521 14.88 -20.45 10.78
CA GLY A 521 15.08 -21.30 11.95
C GLY A 521 13.99 -21.26 13.03
N ASP A 522 13.14 -20.25 13.11
CA ASP A 522 12.06 -20.25 14.09
C ASP A 522 10.71 -20.49 13.40
N PRO A 523 10.04 -21.64 13.63
CA PRO A 523 8.66 -21.77 13.20
C PRO A 523 7.83 -20.74 13.96
N VAL A 524 7.28 -19.77 13.26
CA VAL A 524 6.18 -18.98 13.82
C VAL A 524 5.05 -19.98 14.03
N PRO A 525 4.51 -20.14 15.25
CA PRO A 525 3.35 -20.97 15.45
C PRO A 525 2.26 -20.45 14.54
N GLY A 526 1.91 -21.19 13.50
CA GLY A 526 0.69 -20.95 12.76
C GLY A 526 -0.43 -21.03 13.79
N GLY A 527 -1.08 -19.92 14.07
CA GLY A 527 -2.35 -19.96 14.74
C GLY A 527 -3.25 -20.93 13.96
N ALA A 528 -4.13 -21.65 14.62
CA ALA A 528 -5.12 -22.44 13.91
C ALA A 528 -5.81 -21.55 12.88
N ALA A 529 -5.83 -21.97 11.61
CA ALA A 529 -6.50 -21.23 10.56
C ALA A 529 -7.93 -20.89 11.02
N THR A 530 -8.27 -19.62 11.00
CA THR A 530 -9.59 -19.13 11.39
C THR A 530 -10.36 -18.70 10.16
N ALA A 531 -11.69 -18.64 10.26
CA ALA A 531 -12.49 -18.13 9.18
C ALA A 531 -12.11 -16.67 8.85
N ALA A 532 -12.03 -16.32 7.57
CA ALA A 532 -11.80 -14.96 7.12
C ALA A 532 -12.99 -14.05 7.46
N ILE A 533 -14.21 -14.55 7.26
CA ILE A 533 -15.47 -13.92 7.71
C ILE A 533 -16.32 -14.96 8.40
N ASP A 534 -16.84 -14.63 9.58
CA ASP A 534 -17.74 -15.52 10.35
C ASP A 534 -18.66 -14.71 11.27
N ALA A 535 -19.68 -15.40 11.80
CA ALA A 535 -20.52 -14.87 12.86
C ALA A 535 -19.72 -14.69 14.16
N ARG A 536 -20.06 -13.66 14.93
CA ARG A 536 -19.48 -13.47 16.26
C ARG A 536 -20.18 -14.35 17.30
N GLU A 537 -21.50 -14.33 17.31
CA GLU A 537 -22.29 -15.03 18.33
C GLU A 537 -23.52 -15.79 17.77
N ARG A 538 -24.13 -15.32 16.69
CA ARG A 538 -25.45 -15.80 16.24
C ARG A 538 -25.52 -16.25 14.79
N PHE A 539 -25.49 -15.30 13.87
CA PHE A 539 -25.69 -15.52 12.43
C PHE A 539 -24.66 -14.76 11.63
N ALA A 540 -24.18 -15.39 10.56
CA ALA A 540 -23.22 -14.79 9.67
C ALA A 540 -23.78 -13.51 9.00
N PRO A 541 -22.93 -12.48 8.73
CA PRO A 541 -23.34 -11.25 8.07
C PRO A 541 -23.61 -11.46 6.59
N GLY A 542 -24.29 -10.50 5.94
CA GLY A 542 -24.28 -10.39 4.49
C GLY A 542 -22.93 -9.90 3.97
N LEU A 543 -22.54 -10.28 2.76
CA LEU A 543 -21.27 -9.90 2.13
C LEU A 543 -21.47 -9.29 0.74
N VAL A 544 -20.84 -8.12 0.51
CA VAL A 544 -20.67 -7.51 -0.82
C VAL A 544 -19.17 -7.28 -1.04
N ALA A 545 -18.57 -7.92 -2.05
CA ALA A 545 -17.14 -7.86 -2.26
C ALA A 545 -16.79 -7.60 -3.74
N ASP A 546 -15.74 -6.80 -3.97
CA ASP A 546 -15.21 -6.47 -5.28
C ASP A 546 -13.67 -6.48 -5.23
N GLY A 547 -13.03 -7.36 -6.02
CA GLY A 547 -11.59 -7.47 -6.04
C GLY A 547 -10.98 -7.82 -4.68
N VAL A 548 -11.47 -8.82 -3.98
CA VAL A 548 -11.03 -9.19 -2.62
C VAL A 548 -10.41 -10.59 -2.61
N THR A 549 -9.35 -10.76 -1.84
CA THR A 549 -8.77 -12.09 -1.54
C THR A 549 -9.09 -12.48 -0.10
N PHE A 550 -9.81 -13.59 0.05
CA PHE A 550 -10.14 -14.21 1.34
C PHE A 550 -9.24 -15.43 1.54
N ALA A 551 -8.35 -15.35 2.51
CA ALA A 551 -7.54 -16.46 2.99
C ALA A 551 -8.17 -16.99 4.29
N GLY A 552 -8.84 -18.09 4.19
CA GLY A 552 -9.67 -18.71 5.22
C GLY A 552 -11.12 -18.88 4.74
N PRO A 553 -11.86 -19.79 5.34
CA PRO A 553 -13.28 -20.01 5.04
C PRO A 553 -14.11 -18.73 5.21
N VAL A 554 -15.09 -18.53 4.36
CA VAL A 554 -16.04 -17.43 4.45
C VAL A 554 -17.42 -18.00 4.74
N SER A 555 -18.04 -17.55 5.85
CA SER A 555 -19.42 -17.84 6.18
C SER A 555 -20.25 -16.57 6.14
N ALA A 556 -21.31 -16.55 5.35
CA ALA A 556 -22.15 -15.37 5.17
C ALA A 556 -23.64 -15.75 5.07
N GLU A 557 -24.56 -14.82 5.42
CA GLU A 557 -25.98 -15.02 5.15
C GLU A 557 -26.26 -15.04 3.66
N THR A 558 -25.76 -14.02 2.97
CA THR A 558 -25.82 -13.85 1.51
C THR A 558 -24.46 -13.38 1.01
N ALA A 559 -24.06 -13.73 -0.21
CA ALA A 559 -22.83 -13.26 -0.81
C ALA A 559 -23.03 -12.73 -2.24
N GLN A 560 -22.64 -11.48 -2.43
CA GLN A 560 -22.53 -10.85 -3.75
C GLN A 560 -21.09 -10.45 -3.96
N ALA A 561 -20.38 -11.16 -4.83
CA ALA A 561 -18.97 -10.88 -5.05
C ALA A 561 -18.61 -10.88 -6.54
N VAL A 562 -17.68 -9.99 -6.92
CA VAL A 562 -17.14 -9.86 -8.27
C VAL A 562 -15.63 -9.85 -8.19
N ASP A 563 -14.98 -10.57 -9.11
CA ASP A 563 -13.53 -10.56 -9.30
C ASP A 563 -12.72 -10.93 -8.03
N CYS A 564 -13.29 -11.77 -7.16
CA CYS A 564 -12.72 -12.16 -5.87
C CYS A 564 -12.02 -13.52 -5.92
N VAL A 565 -11.18 -13.77 -4.90
CA VAL A 565 -10.54 -15.07 -4.64
C VAL A 565 -10.95 -15.57 -3.27
N PHE A 566 -11.67 -16.71 -3.20
CA PHE A 566 -12.01 -17.43 -1.97
C PHE A 566 -11.11 -18.66 -1.89
N VAL A 567 -10.00 -18.58 -1.14
CA VAL A 567 -8.98 -19.65 -1.09
C VAL A 567 -9.56 -20.93 -0.54
N ASP A 568 -10.28 -20.87 0.58
CA ASP A 568 -10.85 -22.02 1.29
C ASP A 568 -12.38 -22.14 1.11
N GLY A 569 -12.92 -21.44 0.12
CA GLY A 569 -14.32 -21.51 -0.22
C GLY A 569 -15.22 -20.54 0.53
N VAL A 570 -16.51 -20.56 0.19
CA VAL A 570 -17.55 -19.69 0.77
C VAL A 570 -18.83 -20.48 0.97
N GLU A 571 -19.37 -20.37 2.18
CA GLU A 571 -20.66 -20.91 2.60
C GLU A 571 -21.68 -19.81 2.79
N VAL A 572 -22.91 -19.99 2.31
CA VAL A 572 -24.00 -19.04 2.50
C VAL A 572 -25.25 -19.71 3.02
N VAL A 573 -25.93 -19.05 3.95
CA VAL A 573 -27.20 -19.56 4.50
C VAL A 573 -28.31 -19.47 3.46
N ARG A 574 -28.35 -18.37 2.68
CA ARG A 574 -29.36 -18.15 1.64
C ARG A 574 -28.74 -18.25 0.25
N GLY A 575 -28.51 -19.50 -0.20
CA GLY A 575 -27.88 -19.77 -1.49
C GLY A 575 -28.62 -19.24 -2.74
N GLY A 576 -29.90 -18.93 -2.62
CA GLY A 576 -30.70 -18.33 -3.70
C GLY A 576 -30.61 -16.80 -3.80
N GLU A 577 -30.00 -16.14 -2.83
CA GLU A 577 -29.82 -14.69 -2.78
C GLU A 577 -28.34 -14.33 -2.99
N GLY A 578 -28.06 -13.39 -3.89
CA GLY A 578 -26.69 -13.02 -4.25
C GLY A 578 -26.11 -13.87 -5.38
N CYS A 579 -24.89 -13.51 -5.82
CA CYS A 579 -24.19 -14.20 -6.90
C CYS A 579 -22.69 -13.93 -6.84
N LEU A 580 -21.88 -14.95 -7.04
CA LEU A 580 -20.44 -14.82 -7.28
C LEU A 580 -20.20 -14.72 -8.78
N ARG A 581 -19.49 -13.71 -9.24
CA ARG A 581 -19.19 -13.47 -10.65
C ARG A 581 -17.69 -13.36 -10.85
N HIS A 582 -17.15 -14.10 -11.84
CA HIS A 582 -15.75 -14.02 -12.21
C HIS A 582 -14.80 -14.24 -11.01
N CYS A 583 -15.17 -15.11 -10.07
CA CYS A 583 -14.41 -15.37 -8.87
C CYS A 583 -13.67 -16.72 -8.98
N TYR A 584 -12.61 -16.87 -8.21
CA TYR A 584 -12.10 -18.18 -7.84
C TYR A 584 -12.78 -18.63 -6.56
N VAL A 585 -13.29 -19.86 -6.54
CA VAL A 585 -13.95 -20.45 -5.37
C VAL A 585 -13.26 -21.78 -5.06
N GLY A 586 -12.51 -21.80 -3.98
CA GLY A 586 -11.77 -22.98 -3.51
C GLY A 586 -12.67 -24.17 -3.16
N PRO A 587 -12.07 -25.27 -2.70
CA PRO A 587 -12.79 -26.47 -2.31
C PRO A 587 -13.77 -26.16 -1.17
N GLU A 588 -14.89 -26.80 -1.20
CA GLU A 588 -16.16 -26.34 -0.65
C GLU A 588 -16.52 -26.71 0.75
N PRO A 589 -17.25 -25.82 1.45
CA PRO A 589 -18.45 -26.19 2.17
C PRO A 589 -19.75 -25.98 1.36
N LEU A 590 -20.81 -26.72 1.67
CA LEU A 590 -22.16 -26.53 1.17
C LEU A 590 -23.03 -25.95 2.30
N PRO A 591 -24.02 -25.07 2.02
CA PRO A 591 -24.53 -24.66 0.71
C PRO A 591 -23.73 -23.53 0.05
N ARG A 592 -23.69 -23.54 -1.28
CA ARG A 592 -23.01 -22.57 -2.13
C ARG A 592 -23.91 -21.43 -2.59
N PRO A 593 -23.37 -20.23 -2.78
CA PRO A 593 -24.07 -19.18 -3.53
C PRO A 593 -24.18 -19.51 -5.02
N THR A 594 -25.06 -18.81 -5.72
CA THR A 594 -25.12 -18.86 -7.19
C THR A 594 -23.81 -18.38 -7.78
N THR A 595 -23.28 -19.07 -8.80
CA THR A 595 -22.01 -18.74 -9.43
C THR A 595 -22.18 -18.43 -10.92
N TYR A 596 -21.43 -17.45 -11.44
CA TYR A 596 -21.39 -17.12 -12.85
C TYR A 596 -19.94 -16.89 -13.30
N ARG A 597 -19.47 -17.72 -14.24
CA ARG A 597 -18.09 -17.68 -14.75
C ARG A 597 -17.01 -17.75 -13.66
N CYS A 598 -17.27 -18.49 -12.61
CA CYS A 598 -16.31 -18.72 -11.55
C CYS A 598 -15.42 -19.91 -11.87
N LEU A 599 -14.19 -19.88 -11.38
CA LEU A 599 -13.21 -20.95 -11.47
C LEU A 599 -13.11 -21.69 -10.15
N THR A 600 -12.93 -23.01 -10.21
CA THR A 600 -12.64 -23.87 -9.06
C THR A 600 -11.24 -24.50 -9.16
N GLU A 601 -10.66 -24.43 -10.35
CA GLU A 601 -9.31 -24.93 -10.67
C GLU A 601 -8.64 -23.98 -11.68
N PRO A 602 -7.31 -23.88 -11.72
CA PRO A 602 -6.34 -24.43 -10.76
C PRO A 602 -6.30 -23.62 -9.46
N VAL A 603 -5.74 -24.23 -8.39
CA VAL A 603 -5.49 -23.53 -7.13
C VAL A 603 -4.63 -22.28 -7.38
N PRO A 604 -5.00 -21.11 -6.82
CA PRO A 604 -4.24 -19.87 -6.97
C PRO A 604 -2.79 -20.04 -6.55
N ARG A 605 -1.88 -19.50 -7.33
CA ARG A 605 -0.47 -19.39 -6.95
C ARG A 605 -0.18 -17.95 -6.61
N PHE A 606 0.16 -17.72 -5.36
CA PHE A 606 0.55 -16.42 -4.85
C PHE A 606 2.07 -16.27 -4.83
N VAL A 607 2.54 -15.03 -4.95
CA VAL A 607 3.94 -14.68 -4.78
C VAL A 607 4.37 -14.99 -3.36
N SER A 608 3.58 -14.59 -2.38
CA SER A 608 3.76 -14.92 -0.96
C SER A 608 2.42 -14.92 -0.23
N GLU A 609 2.25 -15.86 0.68
CA GLU A 609 1.12 -15.93 1.62
C GLU A 609 1.51 -15.40 3.01
N ARG A 610 2.75 -14.94 3.15
CA ARG A 610 3.28 -14.46 4.43
C ARG A 610 3.02 -12.98 4.60
N PHE A 611 2.42 -12.62 5.73
CA PHE A 611 2.15 -11.23 6.07
C PHE A 611 3.44 -10.40 6.02
N GLU A 612 3.33 -9.19 5.46
CA GLU A 612 4.41 -8.23 5.29
C GLU A 612 5.49 -8.61 4.25
N ALA A 613 5.32 -9.70 3.50
CA ALA A 613 6.08 -9.96 2.29
C ALA A 613 5.65 -9.00 1.17
N GLY A 614 6.57 -8.62 0.31
CA GLY A 614 6.31 -7.67 -0.78
C GLY A 614 5.21 -8.07 -1.76
N GLY A 615 4.95 -9.37 -1.92
CA GLY A 615 3.90 -9.93 -2.77
C GLY A 615 2.77 -10.63 -2.01
N TYR A 616 2.43 -10.13 -0.82
CA TYR A 616 1.44 -10.74 0.07
C TYR A 616 0.08 -10.93 -0.61
N TYR A 617 -0.35 -12.18 -0.79
CA TYR A 617 -1.52 -12.62 -1.56
C TYR A 617 -1.66 -12.03 -2.96
N ALA A 618 -0.54 -11.63 -3.56
CA ALA A 618 -0.49 -11.20 -4.95
C ALA A 618 -0.35 -12.43 -5.87
N LEU A 619 -1.18 -12.57 -6.91
CA LEU A 619 -1.05 -13.65 -7.87
C LEU A 619 0.32 -13.62 -8.57
N ASP A 620 0.92 -14.78 -8.73
CA ASP A 620 2.21 -14.92 -9.42
C ASP A 620 2.02 -14.73 -10.93
N LEU A 621 2.62 -13.65 -11.47
CA LEU A 621 2.52 -13.26 -12.87
C LEU A 621 3.48 -14.03 -13.79
N GLU A 622 4.43 -14.80 -13.24
CA GLU A 622 5.35 -15.64 -14.00
C GLU A 622 4.74 -17.00 -14.36
N THR A 623 3.71 -17.40 -13.65
CA THR A 623 2.97 -18.62 -13.94
C THR A 623 1.81 -18.33 -14.88
N ASP A 624 1.65 -19.17 -15.91
CA ASP A 624 0.50 -19.11 -16.82
C ASP A 624 -0.71 -19.71 -16.10
N GLN A 625 -1.44 -18.88 -15.37
CA GLN A 625 -2.64 -19.29 -14.65
C GLN A 625 -3.87 -18.53 -15.16
N PRO A 626 -5.00 -19.23 -15.38
CA PRO A 626 -6.24 -18.62 -15.89
C PRO A 626 -6.74 -17.45 -15.06
N LEU A 627 -6.42 -17.43 -13.76
CA LEU A 627 -6.81 -16.39 -12.81
C LEU A 627 -6.27 -14.98 -13.16
N LEU A 628 -5.21 -14.89 -13.97
CA LEU A 628 -4.66 -13.62 -14.45
C LEU A 628 -5.54 -12.92 -15.50
N THR A 629 -6.56 -13.62 -16.04
CA THR A 629 -7.46 -13.11 -17.07
C THR A 629 -8.93 -13.45 -16.81
N ALA A 630 -9.25 -13.96 -15.63
CA ALA A 630 -10.60 -14.42 -15.29
C ALA A 630 -11.55 -13.33 -14.81
N ALA A 631 -11.03 -12.17 -14.47
CA ALA A 631 -11.84 -11.06 -13.99
C ALA A 631 -12.84 -10.55 -15.05
N SER A 632 -13.85 -9.83 -14.61
CA SER A 632 -14.93 -9.30 -15.45
C SER A 632 -14.44 -8.39 -16.58
N ASP A 633 -13.32 -7.70 -16.36
CA ASP A 633 -12.63 -6.83 -17.34
C ASP A 633 -11.51 -7.55 -18.10
N GLY A 634 -11.33 -8.86 -17.89
CA GLY A 634 -10.23 -9.66 -18.47
C GLY A 634 -8.89 -9.48 -17.77
N GLY A 635 -8.86 -8.89 -16.59
CA GLY A 635 -7.70 -8.77 -15.71
C GLY A 635 -7.56 -9.93 -14.72
N GLU A 636 -6.66 -9.76 -13.75
CA GLU A 636 -6.48 -10.67 -12.64
C GLU A 636 -7.59 -10.56 -11.60
N VAL A 637 -7.94 -11.65 -10.94
CA VAL A 637 -8.90 -11.66 -9.83
C VAL A 637 -8.22 -11.43 -8.48
N GLY A 638 -8.97 -11.03 -7.46
CA GLY A 638 -8.50 -10.84 -6.08
C GLY A 638 -8.04 -9.43 -5.74
N ALA A 639 -7.41 -9.24 -4.61
CA ALA A 639 -7.11 -7.95 -3.98
C ALA A 639 -6.31 -6.96 -4.84
N TYR A 640 -5.67 -7.42 -5.91
CA TYR A 640 -4.90 -6.58 -6.84
C TYR A 640 -5.60 -6.36 -8.18
N HIS A 641 -6.88 -6.73 -8.31
CA HIS A 641 -7.67 -6.60 -9.53
C HIS A 641 -7.56 -5.18 -10.15
N HIS A 642 -7.87 -4.15 -9.39
CA HIS A 642 -7.82 -2.76 -9.87
C HIS A 642 -6.40 -2.21 -10.06
N ALA A 643 -5.36 -2.91 -9.60
CA ALA A 643 -3.98 -2.58 -9.93
C ALA A 643 -3.59 -2.97 -11.35
N ARG A 644 -4.39 -3.81 -12.02
CA ARG A 644 -4.23 -4.25 -13.43
C ARG A 644 -2.81 -4.72 -13.78
N ARG A 645 -2.14 -5.43 -12.86
CA ARG A 645 -0.74 -5.83 -12.96
C ARG A 645 -0.48 -6.70 -14.21
N ALA A 646 -1.28 -7.74 -14.42
CA ALA A 646 -1.18 -8.62 -15.57
C ALA A 646 -1.39 -7.88 -16.89
N ALA A 647 -2.39 -6.98 -16.96
CA ALA A 647 -2.68 -6.19 -18.14
C ALA A 647 -1.54 -5.21 -18.48
N GLY A 648 -0.95 -4.55 -17.47
CA GLY A 648 0.21 -3.67 -17.62
C GLY A 648 1.42 -4.42 -18.18
N LEU A 649 1.74 -5.58 -17.60
CA LEU A 649 2.84 -6.45 -18.06
C LEU A 649 2.63 -6.91 -19.50
N ASN A 650 1.43 -7.34 -19.87
CA ASN A 650 1.10 -7.77 -21.23
C ASN A 650 1.17 -6.62 -22.24
N ARG A 651 0.77 -5.40 -21.86
CA ARG A 651 0.97 -4.20 -22.67
C ARG A 651 2.44 -3.88 -22.86
N LEU A 652 3.23 -3.94 -21.81
CA LEU A 652 4.67 -3.72 -21.89
C LEU A 652 5.34 -4.72 -22.84
N ARG A 653 5.06 -6.03 -22.70
CA ARG A 653 5.61 -7.08 -23.56
C ARG A 653 5.29 -6.85 -25.05
N ARG A 654 4.10 -6.36 -25.35
CA ARG A 654 3.71 -6.04 -26.75
C ARG A 654 4.40 -4.79 -27.30
N ARG A 655 4.63 -3.78 -26.47
CA ARG A 655 5.08 -2.46 -26.93
C ARG A 655 6.57 -2.20 -26.80
N ILE A 656 7.26 -2.92 -25.93
CA ILE A 656 8.69 -2.66 -25.65
C ILE A 656 9.56 -2.76 -26.90
N HIS A 657 9.19 -3.60 -27.86
CA HIS A 657 9.91 -3.78 -29.12
C HIS A 657 9.93 -2.53 -30.01
N GLU A 658 8.97 -1.62 -29.83
CA GLU A 658 8.95 -0.35 -30.56
C GLU A 658 10.04 0.65 -30.09
N PHE A 659 10.59 0.42 -28.92
CA PHE A 659 11.50 1.34 -28.24
C PHE A 659 12.97 0.94 -28.29
N VAL A 660 13.30 -0.19 -28.88
CA VAL A 660 14.68 -0.64 -29.06
C VAL A 660 15.23 -0.25 -30.44
N PRO A 661 16.54 0.03 -30.56
CA PRO A 661 17.17 0.25 -31.85
C PRO A 661 17.06 -0.95 -32.79
N LEU A 662 17.10 -0.69 -34.09
CA LEU A 662 17.11 -1.73 -35.11
C LEU A 662 18.30 -2.69 -34.87
N GLY A 663 18.01 -4.00 -34.86
CA GLY A 663 19.01 -5.05 -34.61
C GLY A 663 19.18 -5.45 -33.15
N LEU A 664 18.53 -4.75 -32.21
CA LEU A 664 18.39 -5.18 -30.84
C LEU A 664 17.02 -5.88 -30.62
N ARG A 665 16.95 -6.72 -29.60
CA ARG A 665 15.72 -7.35 -29.13
C ARG A 665 15.41 -6.82 -27.74
N ALA A 666 14.15 -6.49 -27.52
CA ALA A 666 13.68 -6.16 -26.18
C ALA A 666 13.22 -7.43 -25.47
N GLU A 667 13.54 -7.56 -24.20
CA GLU A 667 13.00 -8.59 -23.31
C GLU A 667 12.51 -7.96 -22.02
N VAL A 668 11.57 -8.63 -21.38
CA VAL A 668 11.02 -8.24 -20.08
C VAL A 668 11.23 -9.40 -19.14
N GLU A 669 11.90 -9.15 -18.04
CA GLU A 669 12.20 -10.15 -17.03
C GLU A 669 11.80 -9.60 -15.65
N MET A 670 11.11 -10.42 -14.87
CA MET A 670 10.79 -10.08 -13.49
C MET A 670 12.00 -10.33 -12.62
N ALA A 671 12.34 -9.38 -11.77
CA ALA A 671 13.34 -9.63 -10.75
C ALA A 671 12.85 -10.74 -9.82
N PRO A 672 13.71 -11.74 -9.51
CA PRO A 672 13.26 -12.83 -8.66
C PRO A 672 12.82 -12.31 -7.30
N TRP A 673 11.69 -12.79 -6.83
CA TRP A 673 11.30 -12.63 -5.44
C TRP A 673 12.30 -13.41 -4.59
N GLU A 674 13.09 -12.73 -3.79
CA GLU A 674 14.20 -13.33 -3.02
C GLU A 674 13.72 -14.25 -1.87
N GLU A 675 12.43 -14.56 -1.82
CA GLU A 675 11.80 -15.38 -0.78
C GLU A 675 11.45 -16.80 -1.23
N ARG A 676 11.82 -17.19 -2.45
CA ARG A 676 11.66 -18.57 -2.94
C ARG A 676 12.80 -19.49 -2.51
#